data_7a30dce5b5ab30d219ee4cada051e1a1
#
_entry.id   7a30dce5b5ab30d219ee4cada051e1a1
#
_cell.length_a   1.000
_cell.length_b   1.000
_cell.length_c   1.000
_cell.angle_alpha   90.00
_cell.angle_beta   90.00
_cell.angle_gamma   90.00
#
_symmetry.space_group_name_H-M   'P 1'
#
loop_
_entity.id
_entity.type
_entity.pdbx_description
1 polymer ?
#
loop_
_entity_poly.entity_id
_entity_poly.type
_entity_poly.pdbx_seq_one_letter_code
_entity_poly.pdbx_strand_id
1 'polypeptide(L)'
;MIKHPAFAVEPWSVRETELDLGKLAQTESVFALANGHIGLRGNLDEGEPSGLPGTYLAGFHEVRPLPYAEPGYGNPEAGQALINVTNGKIIRLLVEDEPFDIRYGELRRHERVLDLRAGVLRRTLEWVSPTGRSVRIASTRLVSFTQRAVAAILYEVEALDGETPVVVQSELVANEKLPVTEDDPRAAAALESPLRSEFFRDSDTRAVLEHSTRASRLTIAAAMDHVIEGPPGTTSNAESFEHLARLLVTADLVPGEPLRVVKFVSYGWSSQRSPPAILDQVSAALAEARHSGWEGLCADQRSYLEEFWDRADVEIDGDAELQLAVRFCLFHTIQAGARAEQRAIAAKGLTGPGYDGHAFWDTEAFVLPVLTYTAPHAACDALRWRHLTLDLAKERAAALELEGAAFPWRTIRGQECSGYWPAGIAAFHVNADIADAVVRYQGASDEEAFSSGAGLELLVETARLWRSLGHHDAAGRFRIDGVTGPDEYSAIADNNLYTNLMAERNLRAAFDAIERHQHRASELGVDAEEAAAWRDAAQAMFVPYDAELGVHPQAEAFTEHEVWDFDATAPEQYPLLLHFPYFDLYRKQVVKQADLVLALHRRGDAFSDEEKARDFAYYERLTVRDSSLSASTQAVVAAEVGHLELAYDYLSEAALIDLDDLQHNTRDGLHIASLAGTWLGAVAGFGGMRDHDGILSFAPRLPQALAGIKFRLCFRGRRLLVEVSPERATYSLLEGSSLEIVHHGESVTVKAHAPLSRSIPAPPTRDTPSQPPGRAPQRRQPTP
;
A
#
# COMPACT_ATOMS: atom_id res chain seq x y z
N MET A 1 -7.76 7.62 21.08
CA MET A 1 -7.89 6.21 21.49
C MET A 1 -8.43 5.42 20.32
N ILE A 2 -7.83 4.28 20.02
CA ILE A 2 -8.37 3.33 19.05
C ILE A 2 -9.82 3.06 19.43
N LYS A 3 -10.75 3.37 18.53
CA LYS A 3 -12.18 3.31 18.83
C LYS A 3 -12.72 1.89 18.90
N HIS A 4 -11.96 0.90 18.40
CA HIS A 4 -12.34 -0.50 18.52
C HIS A 4 -12.01 -0.99 19.94
N PRO A 5 -13.01 -1.21 20.82
CA PRO A 5 -12.77 -1.48 22.23
C PRO A 5 -12.06 -2.82 22.49
N ALA A 6 -12.05 -3.71 21.48
CA ALA A 6 -11.40 -5.02 21.58
C ALA A 6 -9.88 -4.96 21.30
N PHE A 7 -9.34 -3.83 20.74
CA PHE A 7 -7.91 -3.74 20.45
C PHE A 7 -7.14 -3.21 21.67
N ALA A 8 -6.24 -4.03 22.19
CA ALA A 8 -5.30 -3.60 23.20
C ALA A 8 -4.11 -2.84 22.57
N VAL A 9 -3.64 -1.80 23.25
CA VAL A 9 -2.46 -1.03 22.82
C VAL A 9 -1.19 -1.74 23.29
N GLU A 10 -0.49 -2.37 22.36
CA GLU A 10 0.78 -3.08 22.58
C GLU A 10 1.80 -2.63 21.52
N PRO A 11 3.06 -2.38 21.88
CA PRO A 11 4.00 -1.75 20.93
C PRO A 11 4.37 -2.59 19.70
N TRP A 12 4.11 -3.90 19.72
CA TRP A 12 4.51 -4.85 18.66
C TRP A 12 3.43 -5.82 18.23
N SER A 13 2.21 -5.61 18.67
CA SER A 13 1.10 -6.49 18.27
C SER A 13 -0.23 -5.75 18.25
N VAL A 14 -1.09 -6.14 17.31
CA VAL A 14 -2.50 -5.82 17.34
C VAL A 14 -3.20 -7.02 17.97
N ARG A 15 -3.81 -6.81 19.12
CA ARG A 15 -4.50 -7.86 19.88
C ARG A 15 -5.99 -7.59 19.96
N GLU A 16 -6.80 -8.56 19.55
CA GLU A 16 -8.24 -8.58 19.72
C GLU A 16 -8.61 -9.63 20.77
N THR A 17 -9.26 -9.20 21.84
CA THR A 17 -9.66 -10.05 22.97
C THR A 17 -11.17 -10.34 22.98
N GLU A 18 -11.95 -9.56 22.21
CA GLU A 18 -13.40 -9.73 22.07
C GLU A 18 -13.75 -9.80 20.58
N LEU A 19 -14.45 -10.85 20.18
CA LEU A 19 -14.89 -11.04 18.81
C LEU A 19 -16.21 -10.32 18.56
N ASP A 20 -16.18 -9.27 17.75
CA ASP A 20 -17.37 -8.57 17.27
C ASP A 20 -17.67 -8.98 15.83
N LEU A 21 -18.70 -9.82 15.65
CA LEU A 21 -19.13 -10.28 14.32
C LEU A 21 -19.63 -9.14 13.41
N GLY A 22 -20.11 -8.04 14.00
CA GLY A 22 -20.55 -6.85 13.25
C GLY A 22 -19.40 -6.11 12.59
N LYS A 23 -18.17 -6.31 13.07
CA LYS A 23 -16.94 -5.71 12.54
C LYS A 23 -16.00 -6.72 11.87
N LEU A 24 -16.47 -7.95 11.66
CA LEU A 24 -15.62 -9.04 11.18
C LEU A 24 -14.93 -8.69 9.85
N ALA A 25 -15.64 -8.10 8.88
CA ALA A 25 -15.06 -7.72 7.59
C ALA A 25 -13.91 -6.69 7.73
N GLN A 26 -14.01 -5.75 8.68
CA GLN A 26 -12.95 -4.79 9.00
C GLN A 26 -11.76 -5.52 9.63
N THR A 27 -12.00 -6.34 10.67
CA THR A 27 -10.89 -7.02 11.38
C THR A 27 -10.19 -8.04 10.49
N GLU A 28 -10.89 -8.65 9.53
CA GLU A 28 -10.27 -9.51 8.51
C GLU A 28 -9.25 -8.77 7.64
N SER A 29 -9.42 -7.47 7.38
CA SER A 29 -8.42 -6.64 6.71
C SER A 29 -7.24 -6.31 7.65
N VAL A 30 -7.53 -5.91 8.90
CA VAL A 30 -6.52 -5.55 9.91
C VAL A 30 -5.59 -6.73 10.21
N PHE A 31 -6.12 -7.94 10.29
CA PHE A 31 -5.38 -9.18 10.55
C PHE A 31 -4.88 -9.89 9.28
N ALA A 32 -4.89 -9.23 8.14
CA ALA A 32 -4.39 -9.82 6.89
C ALA A 32 -2.87 -10.02 6.94
N LEU A 33 -2.43 -11.14 6.36
CA LEU A 33 -1.02 -11.45 6.13
C LEU A 33 -0.73 -11.46 4.64
N ALA A 34 0.36 -10.82 4.24
CA ALA A 34 0.81 -10.82 2.86
C ALA A 34 2.34 -10.75 2.78
N ASN A 35 2.88 -10.98 1.58
CA ASN A 35 4.29 -10.76 1.31
C ASN A 35 4.52 -9.96 0.00
N GLY A 36 3.45 -9.44 -0.61
CA GLY A 36 3.50 -8.78 -1.93
C GLY A 36 3.27 -9.74 -3.10
N HIS A 37 3.25 -11.06 -2.87
CA HIS A 37 2.87 -12.07 -3.86
C HIS A 37 1.60 -12.83 -3.47
N ILE A 38 1.52 -13.29 -2.23
CA ILE A 38 0.34 -13.93 -1.64
C ILE A 38 -0.25 -12.96 -0.62
N GLY A 39 -1.58 -12.83 -0.59
CA GLY A 39 -2.32 -12.16 0.45
C GLY A 39 -3.43 -13.04 1.00
N LEU A 40 -3.48 -13.18 2.31
CA LEU A 40 -4.47 -13.93 3.05
C LEU A 40 -5.18 -13.00 4.03
N ARG A 41 -6.47 -12.75 3.82
CA ARG A 41 -7.27 -12.02 4.80
C ARG A 41 -7.30 -12.77 6.14
N GLY A 42 -7.47 -12.02 7.22
CA GLY A 42 -7.54 -12.55 8.58
C GLY A 42 -8.86 -13.27 8.90
N ASN A 43 -9.42 -14.01 7.94
CA ASN A 43 -10.62 -14.82 8.14
C ASN A 43 -10.40 -15.87 9.24
N LEU A 44 -11.48 -16.28 9.90
CA LEU A 44 -11.47 -17.38 10.85
C LEU A 44 -11.08 -18.68 10.14
N ASP A 45 -10.40 -19.59 10.85
CA ASP A 45 -9.85 -20.81 10.25
C ASP A 45 -10.96 -21.74 9.73
N GLU A 46 -12.10 -21.81 10.41
CA GLU A 46 -13.28 -22.59 10.03
C GLU A 46 -13.98 -22.09 8.76
N GLY A 47 -13.63 -20.89 8.29
CA GLY A 47 -14.18 -20.27 7.08
C GLY A 47 -15.52 -19.56 7.27
N GLU A 48 -16.27 -19.87 8.32
CA GLU A 48 -17.55 -19.25 8.68
C GLU A 48 -17.64 -19.03 10.19
N PRO A 49 -18.26 -17.91 10.65
CA PRO A 49 -18.69 -16.78 9.83
C PRO A 49 -17.54 -16.02 9.19
N SER A 50 -17.79 -15.40 8.04
CA SER A 50 -16.83 -14.50 7.41
C SER A 50 -17.51 -13.20 6.99
N GLY A 51 -16.80 -12.08 7.10
CA GLY A 51 -17.26 -10.80 6.57
C GLY A 51 -17.02 -10.71 5.08
N LEU A 52 -15.82 -11.03 4.63
CA LEU A 52 -15.42 -11.07 3.23
C LEU A 52 -14.29 -12.09 3.02
N PRO A 53 -14.51 -13.22 2.37
CA PRO A 53 -13.43 -14.16 2.05
C PRO A 53 -12.35 -13.50 1.19
N GLY A 54 -11.09 -13.89 1.35
CA GLY A 54 -10.03 -13.36 0.50
C GLY A 54 -8.73 -14.15 0.59
N THR A 55 -8.35 -14.68 -0.56
CA THR A 55 -7.02 -15.19 -0.88
C THR A 55 -6.63 -14.60 -2.22
N TYR A 56 -5.56 -13.84 -2.28
CA TYR A 56 -5.18 -13.07 -3.45
C TYR A 56 -3.75 -13.36 -3.88
N LEU A 57 -3.49 -13.25 -5.20
CA LEU A 57 -2.14 -13.31 -5.76
C LEU A 57 -1.88 -12.05 -6.58
N ALA A 58 -0.73 -11.43 -6.36
CA ALA A 58 -0.33 -10.23 -7.08
C ALA A 58 -0.34 -10.46 -8.60
N GLY A 59 -1.08 -9.61 -9.32
CA GLY A 59 -1.19 -9.67 -10.77
C GLY A 59 -2.15 -10.74 -11.32
N PHE A 60 -2.73 -11.59 -10.49
CA PHE A 60 -3.73 -12.58 -10.93
C PHE A 60 -5.12 -11.95 -10.94
N HIS A 61 -5.72 -11.87 -12.11
CA HIS A 61 -6.95 -11.08 -12.34
C HIS A 61 -7.86 -11.74 -13.37
N GLU A 62 -9.09 -11.30 -13.43
CA GLU A 62 -10.00 -11.57 -14.54
C GLU A 62 -10.27 -10.27 -15.32
N VAL A 63 -10.60 -10.42 -16.59
CA VAL A 63 -10.95 -9.31 -17.48
C VAL A 63 -12.47 -9.22 -17.58
N ARG A 64 -12.99 -8.00 -17.46
CA ARG A 64 -14.41 -7.70 -17.63
C ARG A 64 -14.59 -6.51 -18.57
N PRO A 65 -15.66 -6.45 -19.36
CA PRO A 65 -15.96 -5.27 -20.17
C PRO A 65 -16.27 -4.07 -19.25
N LEU A 66 -15.84 -2.88 -19.68
CA LEU A 66 -16.26 -1.62 -19.07
C LEU A 66 -17.44 -1.05 -19.88
N PRO A 67 -18.67 -1.04 -19.33
CA PRO A 67 -19.81 -0.48 -20.02
C PRO A 67 -19.76 1.05 -19.97
N TYR A 68 -19.92 1.68 -21.14
CA TYR A 68 -20.14 3.10 -21.27
C TYR A 68 -21.52 3.37 -21.86
N ALA A 69 -22.15 4.45 -21.43
CA ALA A 69 -23.43 4.87 -22.00
C ALA A 69 -23.30 5.22 -23.48
N GLU A 70 -22.17 5.84 -23.83
CA GLU A 70 -21.77 6.14 -25.22
C GLU A 70 -20.28 5.78 -25.39
N PRO A 71 -19.91 5.09 -26.49
CA PRO A 71 -18.52 4.80 -26.77
C PRO A 71 -17.77 6.09 -27.13
N GLY A 72 -16.51 6.22 -26.69
CA GLY A 72 -15.62 7.35 -27.02
C GLY A 72 -14.23 6.86 -27.38
N TYR A 73 -13.57 7.55 -28.33
CA TYR A 73 -12.20 7.24 -28.70
C TYR A 73 -11.27 7.42 -27.48
N GLY A 74 -10.32 6.50 -27.30
CA GLY A 74 -9.38 6.52 -26.18
C GLY A 74 -9.91 5.97 -24.86
N ASN A 75 -11.22 5.66 -24.76
CA ASN A 75 -11.76 4.98 -23.59
C ASN A 75 -11.32 3.52 -23.55
N PRO A 76 -10.92 2.97 -22.38
CA PRO A 76 -10.59 1.55 -22.26
C PRO A 76 -11.84 0.68 -22.44
N GLU A 77 -11.74 -0.38 -23.24
CA GLU A 77 -12.87 -1.30 -23.54
C GLU A 77 -13.08 -2.33 -22.42
N ALA A 78 -12.01 -2.67 -21.69
CA ALA A 78 -12.00 -3.69 -20.66
C ALA A 78 -11.25 -3.25 -19.41
N GLY A 79 -11.75 -3.66 -18.25
CA GLY A 79 -11.10 -3.53 -16.97
C GLY A 79 -10.53 -4.86 -16.49
N GLN A 80 -9.54 -4.79 -15.61
CA GLN A 80 -8.95 -5.91 -14.89
C GLN A 80 -9.50 -5.90 -13.45
N ALA A 81 -9.83 -7.05 -12.90
CA ALA A 81 -10.29 -7.17 -11.52
C ALA A 81 -9.53 -8.29 -10.80
N LEU A 82 -8.92 -7.95 -9.65
CA LEU A 82 -8.34 -8.93 -8.75
C LEU A 82 -9.44 -9.89 -8.29
N ILE A 83 -9.21 -11.19 -8.44
CA ILE A 83 -10.18 -12.20 -8.02
C ILE A 83 -9.70 -12.98 -6.81
N ASN A 84 -10.66 -13.47 -6.02
CA ASN A 84 -10.40 -14.44 -4.98
C ASN A 84 -9.94 -15.75 -5.62
N VAL A 85 -8.74 -16.21 -5.26
CA VAL A 85 -8.18 -17.47 -5.78
C VAL A 85 -8.54 -18.63 -4.83
N THR A 86 -8.08 -19.85 -5.16
CA THR A 86 -8.28 -21.03 -4.32
C THR A 86 -7.89 -20.76 -2.87
N ASN A 87 -8.85 -20.82 -1.97
CA ASN A 87 -8.65 -20.58 -0.54
C ASN A 87 -7.98 -21.77 0.12
N GLY A 88 -6.74 -21.59 0.57
CA GLY A 88 -6.00 -22.61 1.31
C GLY A 88 -5.99 -22.38 2.85
N LYS A 89 -6.74 -21.40 3.37
CA LYS A 89 -6.76 -21.09 4.81
C LYS A 89 -7.69 -22.00 5.62
N ILE A 90 -8.67 -22.62 4.98
CA ILE A 90 -9.77 -23.30 5.67
C ILE A 90 -9.28 -24.55 6.37
N ILE A 91 -9.57 -24.61 7.68
CA ILE A 91 -9.41 -25.79 8.54
C ILE A 91 -10.65 -25.87 9.43
N ARG A 92 -11.53 -26.82 9.12
CA ARG A 92 -12.76 -27.09 9.88
C ARG A 92 -12.50 -28.15 10.93
N LEU A 93 -13.25 -28.08 12.03
CA LEU A 93 -13.18 -29.05 13.12
C LEU A 93 -14.57 -29.60 13.39
N LEU A 94 -14.69 -30.92 13.53
CA LEU A 94 -15.82 -31.58 14.15
C LEU A 94 -15.38 -32.13 15.51
N VAL A 95 -16.18 -31.89 16.52
CA VAL A 95 -16.01 -32.44 17.87
C VAL A 95 -17.15 -33.43 18.11
N GLU A 96 -16.84 -34.72 18.16
CA GLU A 96 -17.83 -35.78 17.94
C GLU A 96 -18.50 -35.57 16.55
N ASP A 97 -19.81 -35.37 16.51
CA ASP A 97 -20.59 -35.10 15.28
C ASP A 97 -20.95 -33.61 15.12
N GLU A 98 -20.48 -32.74 16.03
CA GLU A 98 -20.81 -31.31 16.02
C GLU A 98 -19.71 -30.48 15.33
N PRO A 99 -20.07 -29.74 14.27
CA PRO A 99 -19.12 -28.83 13.66
C PRO A 99 -18.80 -27.66 14.60
N PHE A 100 -17.51 -27.33 14.73
CA PHE A 100 -17.09 -26.14 15.44
C PHE A 100 -17.58 -24.88 14.66
N ASP A 101 -18.42 -24.12 15.33
CA ASP A 101 -18.90 -22.82 14.86
C ASP A 101 -19.07 -21.90 16.06
N ILE A 102 -18.41 -20.77 16.07
CA ILE A 102 -18.44 -19.79 17.17
C ILE A 102 -19.84 -19.22 17.47
N ARG A 103 -20.80 -19.37 16.54
CA ARG A 103 -22.20 -18.95 16.71
C ARG A 103 -23.03 -19.93 17.53
N TYR A 104 -22.55 -21.15 17.70
CA TYR A 104 -23.22 -22.24 18.42
C TYR A 104 -22.33 -22.78 19.53
N GLY A 105 -22.91 -23.39 20.56
CA GLY A 105 -22.16 -23.78 21.75
C GLY A 105 -21.79 -22.57 22.63
N GLU A 106 -20.75 -22.70 23.44
CA GLU A 106 -20.28 -21.67 24.37
C GLU A 106 -18.82 -21.31 24.07
N LEU A 107 -18.57 -20.08 23.58
CA LEU A 107 -17.23 -19.53 23.38
C LEU A 107 -16.78 -18.89 24.72
N ARG A 108 -15.89 -19.56 25.45
CA ARG A 108 -15.41 -19.12 26.77
C ARG A 108 -14.24 -18.16 26.69
N ARG A 109 -13.40 -18.33 25.69
CA ARG A 109 -12.24 -17.47 25.42
C ARG A 109 -12.09 -17.30 23.92
N HIS A 110 -11.73 -16.12 23.50
CA HIS A 110 -11.29 -15.85 22.14
C HIS A 110 -10.22 -14.75 22.13
N GLU A 111 -9.14 -14.97 21.43
CA GLU A 111 -8.07 -14.01 21.27
C GLU A 111 -7.45 -14.16 19.88
N ARG A 112 -7.24 -13.04 19.17
CA ARG A 112 -6.39 -12.99 17.98
C ARG A 112 -5.26 -11.99 18.18
N VAL A 113 -4.06 -12.32 17.72
CA VAL A 113 -2.87 -11.49 17.85
C VAL A 113 -2.12 -11.46 16.52
N LEU A 114 -2.01 -10.29 15.91
CA LEU A 114 -1.08 -10.03 14.82
C LEU A 114 0.25 -9.58 15.44
N ASP A 115 1.25 -10.44 15.39
CA ASP A 115 2.60 -10.17 15.91
C ASP A 115 3.44 -9.53 14.79
N LEU A 116 3.73 -8.23 14.90
CA LEU A 116 4.42 -7.44 13.89
C LEU A 116 5.92 -7.78 13.77
N ARG A 117 6.52 -8.35 14.82
CA ARG A 117 7.93 -8.79 14.81
C ARG A 117 8.12 -10.19 14.26
N ALA A 118 7.19 -11.08 14.57
CA ALA A 118 7.23 -12.45 14.06
C ALA A 118 6.55 -12.61 12.70
N GLY A 119 5.70 -11.65 12.28
CA GLY A 119 4.96 -11.70 11.03
C GLY A 119 3.96 -12.83 10.97
N VAL A 120 3.27 -13.10 12.08
CA VAL A 120 2.31 -14.19 12.21
C VAL A 120 0.99 -13.70 12.82
N LEU A 121 -0.09 -14.36 12.42
CA LEU A 121 -1.40 -14.23 13.06
C LEU A 121 -1.64 -15.44 13.95
N ARG A 122 -1.78 -15.22 15.25
CA ARG A 122 -2.16 -16.25 16.24
C ARG A 122 -3.61 -16.09 16.61
N ARG A 123 -4.29 -17.21 16.81
CA ARG A 123 -5.62 -17.27 17.36
C ARG A 123 -5.67 -18.36 18.43
N THR A 124 -6.29 -18.07 19.56
CA THR A 124 -6.53 -19.05 20.65
C THR A 124 -7.97 -18.90 21.12
N LEU A 125 -8.65 -20.02 21.30
CA LEU A 125 -10.02 -20.04 21.81
C LEU A 125 -10.29 -21.28 22.65
N GLU A 126 -11.29 -21.18 23.53
CA GLU A 126 -11.88 -22.31 24.28
C GLU A 126 -13.37 -22.35 23.95
N TRP A 127 -13.83 -23.50 23.49
CA TRP A 127 -15.19 -23.71 23.06
C TRP A 127 -15.79 -24.97 23.68
N VAL A 128 -17.05 -24.85 24.10
CA VAL A 128 -17.85 -26.00 24.56
C VAL A 128 -18.91 -26.30 23.52
N SER A 129 -18.87 -27.50 22.98
CA SER A 129 -19.84 -27.95 21.97
C SER A 129 -21.27 -27.97 22.52
N PRO A 130 -22.31 -27.95 21.72
CA PRO A 130 -23.68 -28.16 22.16
C PRO A 130 -23.89 -29.47 22.91
N THR A 131 -23.05 -30.48 22.68
CA THR A 131 -23.06 -31.77 23.40
C THR A 131 -22.32 -31.73 24.74
N GLY A 132 -21.65 -30.60 25.05
CA GLY A 132 -20.96 -30.38 26.33
C GLY A 132 -19.48 -30.75 26.32
N ARG A 133 -18.88 -31.07 25.18
CA ARG A 133 -17.43 -31.32 25.06
C ARG A 133 -16.65 -30.02 24.98
N SER A 134 -15.60 -29.91 25.80
CA SER A 134 -14.75 -28.73 25.87
C SER A 134 -13.43 -28.97 25.14
N VAL A 135 -13.12 -28.08 24.18
CA VAL A 135 -11.85 -28.11 23.43
C VAL A 135 -11.16 -26.75 23.48
N ARG A 136 -9.83 -26.79 23.48
CA ARG A 136 -9.00 -25.60 23.17
C ARG A 136 -8.50 -25.75 21.75
N ILE A 137 -8.62 -24.66 20.97
CA ILE A 137 -8.11 -24.56 19.61
C ILE A 137 -7.07 -23.45 19.59
N ALA A 138 -5.89 -23.73 19.01
CA ALA A 138 -4.87 -22.74 18.75
C ALA A 138 -4.46 -22.83 17.28
N SER A 139 -4.41 -21.70 16.59
CA SER A 139 -3.86 -21.61 15.24
C SER A 139 -2.80 -20.52 15.14
N THR A 140 -1.77 -20.76 14.31
CA THR A 140 -0.78 -19.75 13.95
C THR A 140 -0.58 -19.81 12.45
N ARG A 141 -0.75 -18.65 11.79
CA ARG A 141 -0.67 -18.52 10.33
C ARG A 141 0.49 -17.60 9.97
N LEU A 142 1.22 -17.93 8.90
CA LEU A 142 2.20 -17.07 8.27
C LEU A 142 2.08 -17.08 6.74
N VAL A 143 2.52 -15.97 6.10
CA VAL A 143 2.82 -15.88 4.67
C VAL A 143 4.31 -15.57 4.57
N SER A 144 5.10 -16.48 3.99
CA SER A 144 6.55 -16.41 4.09
C SER A 144 7.14 -15.26 3.28
N PHE A 145 7.99 -14.45 3.91
CA PHE A 145 8.81 -13.45 3.20
C PHE A 145 10.04 -14.06 2.51
N THR A 146 10.50 -15.22 2.95
CA THR A 146 11.67 -15.88 2.40
C THR A 146 11.32 -16.87 1.28
N GLN A 147 10.25 -17.64 1.45
CA GLN A 147 9.72 -18.57 0.44
C GLN A 147 8.46 -17.98 -0.22
N ARG A 148 8.67 -17.16 -1.24
CA ARG A 148 7.67 -16.30 -1.90
C ARG A 148 6.31 -16.95 -2.16
N ALA A 149 6.32 -18.22 -2.59
CA ALA A 149 5.13 -18.95 -3.03
C ALA A 149 4.42 -19.71 -1.89
N VAL A 150 4.85 -19.54 -0.62
CA VAL A 150 4.45 -20.38 0.51
C VAL A 150 3.70 -19.60 1.57
N ALA A 151 2.61 -20.18 2.05
CA ALA A 151 1.96 -19.86 3.31
C ALA A 151 1.89 -21.14 4.17
N ALA A 152 1.85 -21.00 5.49
CA ALA A 152 1.74 -22.13 6.39
C ALA A 152 0.82 -21.83 7.58
N ILE A 153 0.16 -22.87 8.10
CA ILE A 153 -0.73 -22.80 9.25
C ILE A 153 -0.39 -23.95 10.17
N LEU A 154 -0.07 -23.65 11.43
CA LEU A 154 -0.07 -24.59 12.51
C LEU A 154 -1.46 -24.56 13.16
N TYR A 155 -2.11 -25.71 13.29
CA TYR A 155 -3.43 -25.86 13.91
C TYR A 155 -3.36 -26.93 14.98
N GLU A 156 -3.75 -26.59 16.19
CA GLU A 156 -3.67 -27.46 17.37
C GLU A 156 -5.03 -27.55 18.05
N VAL A 157 -5.44 -28.78 18.41
CA VAL A 157 -6.68 -29.06 19.13
C VAL A 157 -6.37 -29.91 20.33
N GLU A 158 -6.86 -29.50 21.49
CA GLU A 158 -6.72 -30.20 22.79
C GLU A 158 -8.09 -30.42 23.42
N ALA A 159 -8.36 -31.65 23.89
CA ALA A 159 -9.52 -31.92 24.71
C ALA A 159 -9.27 -31.45 26.17
N LEU A 160 -10.26 -30.77 26.76
CA LEU A 160 -10.10 -30.21 28.14
C LEU A 160 -10.76 -31.04 29.24
N ASP A 161 -11.75 -31.87 28.92
CA ASP A 161 -12.62 -32.51 29.91
C ASP A 161 -12.77 -34.03 29.79
N GLY A 162 -12.11 -34.69 28.87
CA GLY A 162 -12.17 -36.14 28.69
C GLY A 162 -11.83 -36.60 27.30
N GLU A 163 -11.94 -37.89 27.05
CA GLU A 163 -11.76 -38.47 25.72
C GLU A 163 -12.78 -37.87 24.75
N THR A 164 -12.28 -37.32 23.65
CA THR A 164 -13.09 -36.54 22.68
C THR A 164 -12.68 -36.90 21.26
N PRO A 165 -13.51 -37.62 20.49
CA PRO A 165 -13.28 -37.84 19.09
C PRO A 165 -13.34 -36.54 18.30
N VAL A 166 -12.37 -36.31 17.41
CA VAL A 166 -12.33 -35.14 16.55
C VAL A 166 -12.02 -35.48 15.10
N VAL A 167 -12.53 -34.66 14.19
CA VAL A 167 -12.14 -34.69 12.78
C VAL A 167 -11.72 -33.30 12.37
N VAL A 168 -10.45 -33.15 11.96
CA VAL A 168 -9.93 -31.91 11.35
C VAL A 168 -10.03 -32.05 9.84
N GLN A 169 -10.67 -31.08 9.18
CA GLN A 169 -10.81 -31.02 7.71
C GLN A 169 -10.00 -29.83 7.19
N SER A 170 -8.85 -30.11 6.61
CA SER A 170 -8.01 -29.10 5.96
C SER A 170 -8.36 -29.02 4.49
N GLU A 171 -8.71 -27.83 3.97
CA GLU A 171 -9.32 -27.69 2.64
C GLU A 171 -8.56 -26.72 1.73
N LEU A 172 -8.62 -27.01 0.39
CA LEU A 172 -8.46 -26.05 -0.70
C LEU A 172 -9.81 -25.85 -1.34
N VAL A 173 -10.31 -24.61 -1.39
CA VAL A 173 -11.65 -24.31 -1.93
C VAL A 173 -11.53 -23.24 -3.02
N ALA A 174 -11.92 -23.57 -4.25
CA ALA A 174 -11.99 -22.63 -5.35
C ALA A 174 -13.42 -22.12 -5.53
N ASN A 175 -13.57 -20.94 -6.14
CA ASN A 175 -14.87 -20.33 -6.41
C ASN A 175 -15.77 -20.17 -5.16
N GLU A 176 -15.17 -19.70 -4.05
CA GLU A 176 -15.96 -19.36 -2.86
C GLU A 176 -17.05 -18.33 -3.21
N LYS A 177 -18.23 -18.50 -2.61
CA LYS A 177 -19.31 -17.52 -2.74
C LYS A 177 -18.90 -16.23 -2.03
N LEU A 178 -18.86 -15.13 -2.77
CA LEU A 178 -18.64 -13.80 -2.20
C LEU A 178 -19.99 -13.19 -1.77
N PRO A 179 -20.04 -12.50 -0.63
CA PRO A 179 -21.22 -11.72 -0.28
C PRO A 179 -21.45 -10.62 -1.32
N VAL A 180 -22.70 -10.42 -1.72
CA VAL A 180 -23.08 -9.31 -2.61
C VAL A 180 -22.94 -8.01 -1.81
N THR A 181 -22.03 -7.14 -2.20
CA THR A 181 -21.89 -5.80 -1.63
C THR A 181 -22.69 -4.81 -2.47
N GLU A 182 -23.78 -4.27 -1.91
CA GLU A 182 -24.65 -3.30 -2.61
C GLU A 182 -24.14 -1.85 -2.58
N ASP A 183 -23.12 -1.52 -1.79
CA ASP A 183 -22.88 -0.13 -1.37
C ASP A 183 -21.71 0.60 -2.03
N ASP A 184 -20.88 -0.02 -2.90
CA ASP A 184 -19.80 0.66 -3.59
C ASP A 184 -19.93 0.53 -5.12
N PRO A 185 -20.29 1.61 -5.85
CA PRO A 185 -20.29 1.59 -7.32
C PRO A 185 -18.89 1.34 -7.92
N ARG A 186 -17.83 1.41 -7.10
CA ARG A 186 -16.45 1.05 -7.47
C ARG A 186 -16.10 -0.38 -7.05
N ALA A 187 -16.94 -1.02 -6.27
CA ALA A 187 -16.71 -2.40 -5.89
C ALA A 187 -16.73 -3.27 -7.15
N ALA A 188 -15.76 -4.14 -7.26
CA ALA A 188 -15.70 -5.09 -8.36
C ALA A 188 -17.01 -5.89 -8.38
N ALA A 189 -17.71 -5.91 -9.49
CA ALA A 189 -18.82 -6.84 -9.68
C ALA A 189 -18.30 -8.25 -9.37
N ALA A 190 -18.88 -8.89 -8.38
CA ALA A 190 -18.53 -10.26 -8.02
C ALA A 190 -18.61 -11.13 -9.27
N LEU A 191 -17.47 -11.64 -9.70
CA LEU A 191 -17.41 -12.55 -10.83
C LEU A 191 -17.87 -13.90 -10.33
N GLU A 192 -19.06 -14.33 -10.74
CA GLU A 192 -19.56 -15.67 -10.40
C GLU A 192 -18.65 -16.74 -11.01
N SER A 193 -17.99 -17.55 -10.15
CA SER A 193 -17.17 -18.70 -10.54
C SER A 193 -16.14 -18.39 -11.64
N PRO A 194 -15.18 -17.46 -11.42
CA PRO A 194 -14.23 -17.04 -12.44
C PRO A 194 -13.22 -18.13 -12.81
N LEU A 195 -13.07 -19.17 -11.98
CA LEU A 195 -12.10 -20.23 -12.14
C LEU A 195 -12.73 -21.48 -12.75
N ARG A 196 -12.16 -21.96 -13.86
CA ARG A 196 -12.49 -23.24 -14.49
C ARG A 196 -11.48 -24.30 -14.07
N SER A 197 -11.95 -25.44 -13.58
CA SER A 197 -11.09 -26.56 -13.21
C SER A 197 -10.40 -27.17 -14.44
N GLU A 198 -9.09 -27.34 -14.36
CA GLU A 198 -8.27 -27.95 -15.40
C GLU A 198 -7.70 -29.30 -14.92
N PHE A 199 -7.29 -29.36 -13.64
CA PHE A 199 -6.70 -30.58 -13.07
C PHE A 199 -6.88 -30.59 -11.55
N PHE A 200 -7.06 -31.77 -10.98
CA PHE A 200 -7.04 -32.01 -9.54
C PHE A 200 -6.47 -33.37 -9.22
N ARG A 201 -5.80 -33.49 -8.10
CA ARG A 201 -5.18 -34.72 -7.63
C ARG A 201 -4.90 -34.67 -6.15
N ASP A 202 -5.03 -35.81 -5.49
CA ASP A 202 -4.59 -36.05 -4.11
C ASP A 202 -3.65 -37.27 -4.03
N SER A 203 -2.85 -37.30 -3.00
CA SER A 203 -1.95 -38.42 -2.66
C SER A 203 -1.45 -38.26 -1.22
N ASP A 204 -1.66 -39.25 -0.39
CA ASP A 204 -1.26 -39.27 1.03
C ASP A 204 -1.78 -38.03 1.80
N THR A 205 -0.88 -37.09 2.14
CA THR A 205 -1.18 -35.83 2.85
C THR A 205 -1.25 -34.63 1.92
N ARG A 206 -1.15 -34.84 0.61
CA ARG A 206 -1.08 -33.79 -0.42
C ARG A 206 -2.33 -33.69 -1.24
N ALA A 207 -2.65 -32.47 -1.67
CA ALA A 207 -3.60 -32.24 -2.73
C ALA A 207 -3.22 -31.01 -3.56
N VAL A 208 -3.66 -31.02 -4.84
CA VAL A 208 -3.44 -29.91 -5.76
C VAL A 208 -4.72 -29.67 -6.57
N LEU A 209 -5.05 -28.40 -6.77
CA LEU A 209 -6.08 -27.92 -7.69
C LEU A 209 -5.42 -26.98 -8.70
N GLU A 210 -5.69 -27.22 -9.98
CA GLU A 210 -5.30 -26.31 -11.06
C GLU A 210 -6.53 -25.75 -11.74
N HIS A 211 -6.53 -24.44 -11.94
CA HIS A 211 -7.63 -23.71 -12.58
C HIS A 211 -7.10 -22.75 -13.63
N SER A 212 -7.98 -22.38 -14.55
CA SER A 212 -7.78 -21.26 -15.48
C SER A 212 -8.88 -20.21 -15.33
N THR A 213 -8.53 -18.95 -15.51
CA THR A 213 -9.49 -17.85 -15.62
C THR A 213 -10.19 -17.89 -16.98
N ARG A 214 -11.43 -17.40 -17.05
CA ARG A 214 -12.29 -17.54 -18.25
C ARG A 214 -11.87 -16.59 -19.38
N ALA A 215 -11.70 -15.30 -19.08
CA ALA A 215 -11.40 -14.28 -20.09
C ALA A 215 -9.90 -13.93 -20.13
N SER A 216 -9.24 -13.73 -18.99
CA SER A 216 -7.82 -13.41 -18.94
C SER A 216 -6.89 -14.58 -19.27
N ARG A 217 -7.38 -15.81 -19.24
CA ARG A 217 -6.66 -17.06 -19.57
C ARG A 217 -5.38 -17.24 -18.75
N LEU A 218 -5.40 -16.87 -17.51
CA LEU A 218 -4.33 -17.12 -16.56
C LEU A 218 -4.50 -18.49 -15.94
N THR A 219 -3.44 -19.27 -15.84
CA THR A 219 -3.45 -20.57 -15.17
C THR A 219 -2.87 -20.43 -13.76
N ILE A 220 -3.53 -21.03 -12.78
CA ILE A 220 -3.12 -21.08 -11.37
C ILE A 220 -3.11 -22.52 -10.87
N ALA A 221 -2.11 -22.89 -10.09
CA ALA A 221 -2.14 -24.07 -9.25
C ALA A 221 -2.06 -23.66 -7.77
N ALA A 222 -2.91 -24.27 -6.95
CA ALA A 222 -2.85 -24.22 -5.50
C ALA A 222 -2.63 -25.63 -4.97
N ALA A 223 -1.61 -25.81 -4.14
CA ALA A 223 -1.28 -27.11 -3.59
C ALA A 223 -1.11 -27.05 -2.07
N MET A 224 -1.44 -28.12 -1.38
CA MET A 224 -1.23 -28.25 0.08
C MET A 224 -0.54 -29.57 0.41
N ASP A 225 0.21 -29.57 1.52
CA ASP A 225 0.82 -30.74 2.14
C ASP A 225 0.80 -30.60 3.66
N HIS A 226 0.85 -31.70 4.40
CA HIS A 226 0.69 -31.66 5.84
C HIS A 226 1.72 -32.49 6.59
N VAL A 227 2.02 -32.05 7.81
CA VAL A 227 2.67 -32.84 8.86
C VAL A 227 1.66 -33.00 10.01
N ILE A 228 1.42 -34.25 10.44
CA ILE A 228 0.41 -34.58 11.44
C ILE A 228 1.09 -35.26 12.62
N GLU A 229 0.87 -34.72 13.80
CA GLU A 229 1.32 -35.28 15.09
C GLU A 229 0.09 -35.39 15.98
N GLY A 230 -0.23 -36.59 16.46
CA GLY A 230 -1.42 -36.83 17.27
C GLY A 230 -1.31 -38.08 18.14
N PRO A 231 -2.31 -38.33 18.98
CA PRO A 231 -2.37 -39.52 19.82
C PRO A 231 -2.33 -40.81 18.99
N PRO A 232 -1.96 -41.96 19.59
CA PRO A 232 -1.99 -43.25 18.92
C PRO A 232 -3.36 -43.53 18.29
N GLY A 233 -3.37 -44.00 17.03
CA GLY A 233 -4.61 -44.27 16.32
C GLY A 233 -5.06 -43.12 15.39
N THR A 234 -4.37 -41.98 15.40
CA THR A 234 -4.62 -40.88 14.44
C THR A 234 -4.49 -41.38 12.99
N THR A 235 -5.50 -41.12 12.18
CA THR A 235 -5.54 -41.48 10.76
C THR A 235 -5.78 -40.27 9.88
N SER A 236 -5.40 -40.36 8.60
CA SER A 236 -5.67 -39.31 7.64
C SER A 236 -6.08 -39.89 6.28
N ASN A 237 -6.92 -39.13 5.55
CA ASN A 237 -7.35 -39.49 4.19
C ASN A 237 -7.52 -38.19 3.38
N ALA A 238 -6.93 -38.17 2.19
CA ALA A 238 -7.09 -37.05 1.24
C ALA A 238 -8.09 -37.41 0.14
N GLU A 239 -8.81 -36.39 -0.34
CA GLU A 239 -9.67 -36.48 -1.50
C GLU A 239 -9.72 -35.17 -2.27
N SER A 240 -9.91 -35.22 -3.59
CA SER A 240 -9.98 -34.05 -4.44
C SER A 240 -11.07 -34.12 -5.49
N PHE A 241 -11.64 -32.96 -5.82
CA PHE A 241 -12.70 -32.71 -6.77
C PHE A 241 -12.39 -31.47 -7.60
N GLU A 242 -13.22 -31.10 -8.55
CA GLU A 242 -13.01 -29.96 -9.45
C GLU A 242 -12.68 -28.62 -8.73
N HIS A 243 -13.35 -28.33 -7.62
CA HIS A 243 -13.22 -27.06 -6.89
C HIS A 243 -12.94 -27.23 -5.40
N LEU A 244 -12.72 -28.45 -4.95
CA LEU A 244 -12.49 -28.77 -3.55
C LEU A 244 -11.42 -29.86 -3.44
N ALA A 245 -10.43 -29.65 -2.61
CA ALA A 245 -9.60 -30.73 -2.12
C ALA A 245 -9.58 -30.66 -0.59
N ARG A 246 -9.58 -31.81 0.07
CA ARG A 246 -9.56 -31.87 1.54
C ARG A 246 -8.66 -33.00 2.03
N LEU A 247 -8.08 -32.77 3.19
CA LEU A 247 -7.47 -33.79 4.03
C LEU A 247 -8.30 -33.92 5.31
N LEU A 248 -8.78 -35.11 5.57
CA LEU A 248 -9.48 -35.47 6.82
C LEU A 248 -8.46 -36.08 7.77
N VAL A 249 -8.37 -35.58 9.00
CA VAL A 249 -7.54 -36.13 10.07
C VAL A 249 -8.45 -36.49 11.23
N THR A 250 -8.53 -37.77 11.59
CA THR A 250 -9.36 -38.29 12.67
C THR A 250 -8.49 -38.71 13.84
N ALA A 251 -8.84 -38.31 15.04
CA ALA A 251 -8.15 -38.64 16.28
C ALA A 251 -9.11 -38.70 17.46
N ASP A 252 -8.79 -39.58 18.43
CA ASP A 252 -9.44 -39.62 19.74
C ASP A 252 -8.54 -38.88 20.73
N LEU A 253 -8.90 -37.63 21.07
CA LEU A 253 -8.11 -36.77 21.95
C LEU A 253 -8.35 -37.14 23.43
N VAL A 254 -7.27 -37.12 24.19
CA VAL A 254 -7.35 -37.16 25.68
C VAL A 254 -6.67 -35.89 26.21
N PRO A 255 -7.11 -35.41 27.42
CA PRO A 255 -6.48 -34.22 27.99
C PRO A 255 -4.96 -34.36 28.14
N GLY A 256 -4.22 -33.37 27.62
CA GLY A 256 -2.75 -33.35 27.62
C GLY A 256 -2.08 -33.98 26.40
N GLU A 257 -2.82 -34.59 25.50
CA GLU A 257 -2.31 -35.13 24.20
C GLU A 257 -3.01 -34.44 23.03
N PRO A 258 -2.51 -33.27 22.57
CA PRO A 258 -3.13 -32.51 21.49
C PRO A 258 -2.92 -33.16 20.12
N LEU A 259 -3.86 -32.93 19.19
CA LEU A 259 -3.63 -33.12 17.75
C LEU A 259 -3.01 -31.85 17.19
N ARG A 260 -1.87 -32.00 16.53
CA ARG A 260 -1.13 -30.93 15.86
C ARG A 260 -1.09 -31.20 14.35
N VAL A 261 -1.57 -30.26 13.56
CA VAL A 261 -1.57 -30.32 12.09
C VAL A 261 -0.84 -29.09 11.55
N VAL A 262 0.29 -29.29 10.89
CA VAL A 262 0.98 -28.26 10.14
C VAL A 262 0.55 -28.37 8.67
N LYS A 263 -0.10 -27.36 8.15
CA LYS A 263 -0.50 -27.22 6.77
C LYS A 263 0.45 -26.29 6.04
N PHE A 264 1.08 -26.75 4.99
CA PHE A 264 1.82 -25.93 4.02
C PHE A 264 0.94 -25.72 2.79
N VAL A 265 0.89 -24.51 2.28
CA VAL A 265 0.15 -24.13 1.08
C VAL A 265 1.09 -23.42 0.13
N SER A 266 1.07 -23.81 -1.15
CA SER A 266 1.83 -23.16 -2.18
C SER A 266 0.95 -22.73 -3.34
N TYR A 267 1.24 -21.54 -3.90
CA TYR A 267 0.57 -20.97 -5.05
C TYR A 267 1.56 -20.67 -6.17
N GLY A 268 1.15 -20.99 -7.41
CA GLY A 268 1.87 -20.59 -8.61
C GLY A 268 0.91 -20.25 -9.72
N TRP A 269 1.24 -19.22 -10.51
CA TRP A 269 0.42 -18.83 -11.65
C TRP A 269 1.25 -18.29 -12.81
N SER A 270 0.69 -18.36 -14.03
CA SER A 270 1.33 -17.83 -15.23
C SER A 270 0.32 -17.59 -16.35
N SER A 271 0.65 -16.65 -17.25
CA SER A 271 -0.01 -16.48 -18.55
C SER A 271 0.74 -17.15 -19.70
N GLN A 272 1.95 -17.69 -19.46
CA GLN A 272 2.85 -18.16 -20.52
C GLN A 272 3.38 -19.57 -20.30
N ARG A 273 3.50 -20.00 -19.04
CA ARG A 273 4.03 -21.35 -18.71
C ARG A 273 2.98 -22.42 -18.93
N SER A 274 3.44 -23.59 -19.33
CA SER A 274 2.55 -24.76 -19.44
C SER A 274 2.02 -25.20 -18.07
N PRO A 275 0.83 -25.81 -18.00
CA PRO A 275 0.27 -26.40 -16.78
C PRO A 275 1.26 -27.28 -16.02
N PRO A 276 1.96 -28.27 -16.64
CA PRO A 276 2.95 -29.06 -15.91
C PRO A 276 4.06 -28.24 -15.24
N ALA A 277 4.53 -27.16 -15.89
CA ALA A 277 5.56 -26.30 -15.30
C ALA A 277 5.08 -25.53 -14.07
N ILE A 278 3.79 -25.17 -14.01
CA ILE A 278 3.17 -24.53 -12.84
C ILE A 278 2.98 -25.56 -11.72
N LEU A 279 2.53 -26.77 -12.04
CA LEU A 279 2.40 -27.87 -11.08
C LEU A 279 3.76 -28.26 -10.46
N ASP A 280 4.82 -28.34 -11.27
CA ASP A 280 6.17 -28.61 -10.78
C ASP A 280 6.67 -27.49 -9.86
N GLN A 281 6.38 -26.22 -10.19
CA GLN A 281 6.74 -25.06 -9.37
C GLN A 281 6.10 -25.13 -7.98
N VAL A 282 4.78 -25.37 -7.88
CA VAL A 282 4.11 -25.45 -6.58
C VAL A 282 4.53 -26.68 -5.79
N SER A 283 4.81 -27.79 -6.48
CA SER A 283 5.31 -29.01 -5.85
C SER A 283 6.70 -28.83 -5.26
N ALA A 284 7.60 -28.14 -5.97
CA ALA A 284 8.94 -27.82 -5.49
C ALA A 284 8.89 -26.90 -4.28
N ALA A 285 8.04 -25.86 -4.31
CA ALA A 285 7.86 -24.94 -3.20
C ALA A 285 7.32 -25.65 -1.94
N LEU A 286 6.36 -26.58 -2.09
CA LEU A 286 5.89 -27.41 -0.96
C LEU A 286 6.99 -28.32 -0.41
N ALA A 287 7.80 -28.92 -1.27
CA ALA A 287 8.88 -29.78 -0.83
C ALA A 287 9.92 -29.01 -0.01
N GLU A 288 10.27 -27.79 -0.43
CA GLU A 288 11.16 -26.90 0.31
C GLU A 288 10.56 -26.45 1.64
N ALA A 289 9.29 -26.02 1.65
CA ALA A 289 8.60 -25.63 2.86
C ALA A 289 8.51 -26.77 3.89
N ARG A 290 8.22 -27.99 3.41
CA ARG A 290 8.19 -29.19 4.26
C ARG A 290 9.58 -29.55 4.79
N HIS A 291 10.64 -29.34 4.00
CA HIS A 291 12.02 -29.54 4.44
C HIS A 291 12.44 -28.54 5.52
N SER A 292 12.09 -27.27 5.36
CA SER A 292 12.32 -26.23 6.37
C SER A 292 11.51 -26.49 7.66
N GLY A 293 10.33 -27.09 7.52
CA GLY A 293 9.41 -27.33 8.62
C GLY A 293 8.79 -26.03 9.17
N TRP A 294 7.87 -26.18 10.10
CA TRP A 294 7.18 -25.04 10.73
C TRP A 294 8.15 -24.10 11.47
N GLU A 295 9.00 -24.68 12.29
CA GLU A 295 9.96 -23.94 13.11
C GLU A 295 10.99 -23.18 12.25
N GLY A 296 11.45 -23.81 11.15
CA GLY A 296 12.35 -23.15 10.18
C GLY A 296 11.69 -21.96 9.49
N LEU A 297 10.47 -22.14 8.99
CA LEU A 297 9.71 -21.04 8.37
C LEU A 297 9.47 -19.87 9.36
N CYS A 298 9.15 -20.16 10.62
CA CYS A 298 8.97 -19.12 11.65
C CYS A 298 10.29 -18.41 11.97
N ALA A 299 11.40 -19.13 12.04
CA ALA A 299 12.72 -18.56 12.32
C ALA A 299 13.18 -17.64 11.16
N ASP A 300 13.04 -18.10 9.92
CA ASP A 300 13.36 -17.32 8.72
C ASP A 300 12.49 -16.05 8.61
N GLN A 301 11.18 -16.19 8.86
CA GLN A 301 10.22 -15.08 8.90
C GLN A 301 10.64 -14.02 9.91
N ARG A 302 10.95 -14.46 11.13
CA ARG A 302 11.38 -13.57 12.20
C ARG A 302 12.69 -12.87 11.87
N SER A 303 13.68 -13.60 11.34
CA SER A 303 14.97 -13.04 10.94
C SER A 303 14.81 -11.96 9.86
N TYR A 304 13.99 -12.22 8.83
CA TYR A 304 13.68 -11.24 7.79
C TYR A 304 13.08 -9.94 8.37
N LEU A 305 12.10 -10.09 9.27
CA LEU A 305 11.44 -8.93 9.86
C LEU A 305 12.31 -8.20 10.88
N GLU A 306 13.16 -8.90 11.65
CA GLU A 306 14.13 -8.25 12.53
C GLU A 306 15.12 -7.40 11.74
N GLU A 307 15.59 -7.89 10.58
CA GLU A 307 16.42 -7.10 9.66
C GLU A 307 15.67 -5.89 9.08
N PHE A 308 14.39 -6.06 8.72
CA PHE A 308 13.55 -4.94 8.27
C PHE A 308 13.38 -3.90 9.38
N TRP A 309 13.00 -4.30 10.59
CA TRP A 309 12.80 -3.37 11.71
C TRP A 309 14.08 -2.65 12.12
N ASP A 310 15.23 -3.31 12.02
CA ASP A 310 16.53 -2.69 12.26
C ASP A 310 16.90 -1.59 11.25
N ARG A 311 16.24 -1.58 10.08
CA ARG A 311 16.40 -0.58 9.02
C ARG A 311 15.28 0.45 8.94
N ALA A 312 14.09 0.12 9.40
CA ALA A 312 12.86 0.85 9.09
C ALA A 312 12.08 1.36 10.30
N ASP A 313 12.35 0.85 11.52
CA ASP A 313 11.54 1.18 12.70
C ASP A 313 11.52 2.70 12.97
N VAL A 314 10.33 3.18 13.29
CA VAL A 314 10.11 4.55 13.79
C VAL A 314 9.62 4.43 15.22
N GLU A 315 10.42 4.93 16.16
CA GLU A 315 10.10 4.95 17.58
C GLU A 315 9.51 6.31 17.95
N ILE A 316 8.35 6.31 18.59
CA ILE A 316 7.63 7.51 19.05
C ILE A 316 7.57 7.47 20.57
N ASP A 317 8.11 8.51 21.21
CA ASP A 317 8.07 8.66 22.66
C ASP A 317 7.02 9.70 23.04
N GLY A 318 6.12 9.31 23.94
CA GLY A 318 5.02 10.16 24.43
C GLY A 318 3.63 9.74 23.96
N ASP A 319 3.48 8.78 23.01
CA ASP A 319 2.17 8.27 22.58
C ASP A 319 2.25 6.79 22.18
N ALA A 320 1.88 5.92 23.11
CA ALA A 320 1.95 4.46 22.90
C ALA A 320 1.01 3.94 21.81
N GLU A 321 -0.15 4.56 21.63
CA GLU A 321 -1.11 4.17 20.60
C GLU A 321 -0.63 4.57 19.20
N LEU A 322 -0.06 5.78 19.06
CA LEU A 322 0.55 6.21 17.81
C LEU A 322 1.78 5.35 17.48
N GLN A 323 2.55 4.92 18.49
CA GLN A 323 3.66 3.99 18.32
C GLN A 323 3.19 2.65 17.72
N LEU A 324 2.12 2.06 18.26
CA LEU A 324 1.51 0.86 17.68
C LEU A 324 1.06 1.11 16.25
N ALA A 325 0.31 2.20 16.01
CA ALA A 325 -0.24 2.52 14.70
C ALA A 325 0.85 2.71 13.64
N VAL A 326 1.94 3.40 13.95
CA VAL A 326 3.08 3.59 13.02
C VAL A 326 3.73 2.25 12.64
N ARG A 327 3.93 1.35 13.59
CA ARG A 327 4.47 0.00 13.31
C ARG A 327 3.50 -0.86 12.52
N PHE A 328 2.21 -0.80 12.81
CA PHE A 328 1.17 -1.42 12.00
C PHE A 328 1.21 -0.92 10.55
N CYS A 329 1.32 0.38 10.35
CA CYS A 329 1.44 1.01 9.04
C CYS A 329 2.68 0.52 8.27
N LEU A 330 3.84 0.51 8.90
CA LEU A 330 5.09 0.02 8.30
C LEU A 330 5.03 -1.47 7.97
N PHE A 331 4.46 -2.29 8.87
CA PHE A 331 4.30 -3.74 8.64
C PHE A 331 3.45 -4.02 7.40
N HIS A 332 2.32 -3.34 7.24
CA HIS A 332 1.47 -3.54 6.07
C HIS A 332 2.06 -2.93 4.79
N THR A 333 2.85 -1.86 4.91
CA THR A 333 3.59 -1.29 3.78
C THR A 333 4.63 -2.27 3.23
N ILE A 334 5.43 -2.90 4.11
CA ILE A 334 6.39 -3.92 3.64
C ILE A 334 5.69 -5.18 3.12
N GLN A 335 4.59 -5.62 3.73
CA GLN A 335 3.80 -6.74 3.23
C GLN A 335 3.30 -6.51 1.79
N ALA A 336 2.95 -5.27 1.43
CA ALA A 336 2.47 -4.95 0.10
C ALA A 336 3.55 -5.05 -0.98
N GLY A 337 4.82 -4.78 -0.65
CA GLY A 337 5.91 -4.65 -1.63
C GLY A 337 7.03 -5.70 -1.55
N ALA A 338 7.23 -6.36 -0.41
CA ALA A 338 8.45 -7.14 -0.12
C ALA A 338 8.83 -8.20 -1.18
N ARG A 339 7.85 -8.95 -1.68
CA ARG A 339 8.03 -10.03 -2.66
C ARG A 339 7.10 -9.83 -3.87
N ALA A 340 6.78 -8.57 -4.19
CA ALA A 340 6.00 -8.24 -5.39
C ALA A 340 6.73 -8.68 -6.67
N GLU A 341 8.06 -8.57 -6.70
CA GLU A 341 8.95 -9.08 -7.76
C GLU A 341 8.45 -8.74 -9.16
N GLN A 342 8.49 -7.46 -9.51
CA GLN A 342 8.06 -6.95 -10.81
C GLN A 342 6.55 -7.13 -11.07
N ARG A 343 5.73 -6.96 -10.04
CA ARG A 343 4.27 -6.91 -10.10
C ARG A 343 3.76 -5.58 -9.53
N ALA A 344 2.53 -5.24 -9.88
CA ALA A 344 1.85 -4.09 -9.34
C ALA A 344 1.69 -4.19 -7.81
N ILE A 345 1.97 -3.11 -7.09
CA ILE A 345 1.54 -2.94 -5.71
C ILE A 345 0.13 -2.33 -5.75
N ALA A 346 -0.87 -3.13 -5.37
CA ALA A 346 -2.26 -2.68 -5.37
C ALA A 346 -2.51 -1.61 -4.29
N ALA A 347 -3.45 -0.68 -4.53
CA ALA A 347 -3.80 0.38 -3.57
C ALA A 347 -4.26 -0.14 -2.20
N LYS A 348 -4.90 -1.32 -2.18
CA LYS A 348 -5.27 -2.04 -0.95
C LYS A 348 -4.27 -3.16 -0.58
N GLY A 349 -3.09 -3.21 -1.21
CA GLY A 349 -2.19 -4.35 -1.09
C GLY A 349 -2.88 -5.64 -1.55
N LEU A 350 -2.69 -6.73 -0.82
CA LEU A 350 -3.41 -8.00 -0.99
C LEU A 350 -4.29 -8.29 0.25
N THR A 351 -4.83 -7.25 0.87
CA THR A 351 -5.63 -7.33 2.11
C THR A 351 -7.14 -7.29 1.84
N GLY A 352 -7.54 -6.99 0.62
CA GLY A 352 -8.94 -6.94 0.20
C GLY A 352 -9.10 -6.61 -1.29
N PRO A 353 -10.34 -6.70 -1.83
CA PRO A 353 -10.61 -6.52 -3.26
C PRO A 353 -10.83 -5.06 -3.67
N GLY A 354 -10.76 -4.10 -2.73
CA GLY A 354 -11.04 -2.70 -3.00
C GLY A 354 -10.22 -2.16 -4.17
N TYR A 355 -10.81 -1.25 -4.94
CA TYR A 355 -10.26 -0.70 -6.18
C TYR A 355 -9.90 -1.75 -7.22
N ASP A 356 -10.60 -2.89 -7.25
CA ASP A 356 -10.33 -4.03 -8.16
C ASP A 356 -8.89 -4.59 -8.05
N GLY A 357 -8.14 -4.29 -6.99
CA GLY A 357 -6.74 -4.66 -6.85
C GLY A 357 -5.78 -3.90 -7.75
N HIS A 358 -6.17 -2.73 -8.26
CA HIS A 358 -5.32 -1.91 -9.13
C HIS A 358 -4.22 -1.17 -8.37
N ALA A 359 -3.09 -0.96 -9.05
CA ALA A 359 -2.13 0.07 -8.72
C ALA A 359 -2.57 1.41 -9.32
N PHE A 360 -2.23 2.48 -8.61
CA PHE A 360 -2.43 3.87 -8.98
C PHE A 360 -1.11 4.64 -8.83
N TRP A 361 -1.13 5.94 -9.06
CA TRP A 361 -0.04 6.87 -8.74
C TRP A 361 0.33 6.88 -7.25
N ASP A 362 -0.56 6.41 -6.39
CA ASP A 362 -0.37 6.20 -4.95
C ASP A 362 0.92 5.45 -4.62
N THR A 363 1.26 4.45 -5.46
CA THR A 363 2.48 3.66 -5.30
C THR A 363 3.70 4.56 -5.38
N GLU A 364 3.80 5.38 -6.41
CA GLU A 364 4.95 6.24 -6.67
C GLU A 364 5.01 7.45 -5.74
N ALA A 365 3.85 8.03 -5.42
CA ALA A 365 3.80 9.24 -4.60
C ALA A 365 3.92 8.96 -3.08
N PHE A 366 3.49 7.79 -2.58
CA PHE A 366 3.43 7.51 -1.14
C PHE A 366 4.20 6.27 -0.73
N VAL A 367 4.05 5.15 -1.46
CA VAL A 367 4.64 3.86 -1.06
C VAL A 367 6.12 3.80 -1.37
N LEU A 368 6.53 4.13 -2.59
CA LEU A 368 7.93 4.07 -3.02
C LEU A 368 8.84 5.05 -2.25
N PRO A 369 8.43 6.26 -1.86
CA PRO A 369 9.24 7.08 -0.97
C PRO A 369 9.61 6.42 0.35
N VAL A 370 8.73 5.59 0.90
CA VAL A 370 9.02 4.81 2.12
C VAL A 370 9.95 3.64 1.80
N LEU A 371 9.58 2.81 0.81
CA LEU A 371 10.36 1.63 0.45
C LEU A 371 11.78 1.98 -0.03
N THR A 372 11.99 3.10 -0.69
CA THR A 372 13.31 3.58 -1.11
C THR A 372 14.29 3.68 0.05
N TYR A 373 13.83 4.11 1.22
CA TYR A 373 14.68 4.29 2.42
C TYR A 373 14.60 3.15 3.43
N THR A 374 13.64 2.23 3.29
CA THR A 374 13.45 1.13 4.26
C THR A 374 13.67 -0.26 3.64
N ALA A 375 13.31 -0.43 2.37
CA ALA A 375 13.41 -1.69 1.63
C ALA A 375 13.73 -1.41 0.14
N PRO A 376 14.92 -0.87 -0.20
CA PRO A 376 15.24 -0.37 -1.55
C PRO A 376 15.07 -1.41 -2.66
N HIS A 377 15.24 -2.71 -2.39
CA HIS A 377 14.99 -3.76 -3.38
C HIS A 377 13.51 -3.81 -3.80
N ALA A 378 12.58 -3.66 -2.85
CA ALA A 378 11.14 -3.62 -3.16
C ALA A 378 10.77 -2.38 -4.00
N ALA A 379 11.40 -1.23 -3.73
CA ALA A 379 11.24 -0.03 -4.54
C ALA A 379 11.74 -0.23 -5.97
N CYS A 380 12.93 -0.83 -6.13
CA CYS A 380 13.49 -1.15 -7.45
C CYS A 380 12.58 -2.11 -8.24
N ASP A 381 12.07 -3.15 -7.60
CA ASP A 381 11.18 -4.12 -8.26
C ASP A 381 9.87 -3.49 -8.73
N ALA A 382 9.31 -2.54 -7.96
CA ALA A 382 8.12 -1.80 -8.37
C ALA A 382 8.41 -0.88 -9.57
N LEU A 383 9.55 -0.20 -9.61
CA LEU A 383 9.98 0.60 -10.76
C LEU A 383 10.27 -0.27 -11.99
N ARG A 384 10.88 -1.44 -11.80
CA ARG A 384 11.06 -2.43 -12.88
C ARG A 384 9.73 -2.95 -13.42
N TRP A 385 8.70 -3.08 -12.58
CA TRP A 385 7.36 -3.39 -13.07
C TRP A 385 6.82 -2.29 -13.98
N ARG A 386 6.98 -0.99 -13.66
CA ARG A 386 6.62 0.10 -14.57
C ARG A 386 7.38 -0.03 -15.90
N HIS A 387 8.67 -0.31 -15.86
CA HIS A 387 9.46 -0.53 -17.07
C HIS A 387 8.96 -1.73 -17.91
N LEU A 388 8.56 -2.84 -17.26
CA LEU A 388 7.98 -3.99 -17.97
C LEU A 388 6.65 -3.69 -18.66
N THR A 389 5.95 -2.62 -18.27
CA THR A 389 4.70 -2.16 -18.88
C THR A 389 4.91 -0.99 -19.83
N LEU A 390 6.16 -0.61 -20.14
CA LEU A 390 6.50 0.55 -20.94
C LEU A 390 5.95 0.49 -22.36
N ASP A 391 6.00 -0.67 -23.02
CA ASP A 391 5.46 -0.84 -24.37
C ASP A 391 3.95 -0.59 -24.42
N LEU A 392 3.20 -1.05 -23.41
CA LEU A 392 1.76 -0.77 -23.28
C LEU A 392 1.48 0.73 -23.03
N ALA A 393 2.34 1.40 -22.28
CA ALA A 393 2.24 2.83 -22.07
C ALA A 393 2.55 3.63 -23.35
N LYS A 394 3.47 3.15 -24.21
CA LYS A 394 3.73 3.72 -25.54
C LYS A 394 2.56 3.49 -26.50
N GLU A 395 1.97 2.29 -26.50
CA GLU A 395 0.75 2.02 -27.28
C GLU A 395 -0.39 2.95 -26.85
N ARG A 396 -0.54 3.20 -25.55
CA ARG A 396 -1.55 4.13 -25.03
C ARG A 396 -1.26 5.58 -25.44
N ALA A 397 0.00 6.04 -25.37
CA ALA A 397 0.37 7.37 -25.84
C ALA A 397 -0.02 7.54 -27.31
N ALA A 398 0.33 6.59 -28.18
CA ALA A 398 -0.05 6.60 -29.59
C ALA A 398 -1.58 6.60 -29.81
N ALA A 399 -2.35 5.84 -28.99
CA ALA A 399 -3.82 5.87 -29.03
C ALA A 399 -4.42 7.23 -28.62
N LEU A 400 -3.68 8.01 -27.83
CA LEU A 400 -4.05 9.38 -27.43
C LEU A 400 -3.43 10.46 -28.36
N GLU A 401 -2.84 10.06 -29.49
CA GLU A 401 -2.14 10.93 -30.44
C GLU A 401 -0.96 11.70 -29.80
N LEU A 402 -0.29 11.07 -28.82
CA LEU A 402 0.87 11.59 -28.10
C LEU A 402 2.11 10.74 -28.39
N GLU A 403 3.29 11.29 -28.10
CA GLU A 403 4.58 10.61 -28.18
C GLU A 403 5.01 10.07 -26.80
N GLY A 404 6.03 9.18 -26.80
CA GLY A 404 6.60 8.63 -25.57
C GLY A 404 5.67 7.64 -24.89
N ALA A 405 5.58 7.68 -23.56
CA ALA A 405 4.82 6.73 -22.77
C ALA A 405 3.77 7.42 -21.88
N ALA A 406 2.50 7.01 -22.02
CA ALA A 406 1.38 7.43 -21.18
C ALA A 406 0.95 6.28 -20.26
N PHE A 407 1.51 6.22 -19.06
CA PHE A 407 1.14 5.19 -18.08
C PHE A 407 -0.32 5.33 -17.63
N PRO A 408 -1.01 4.21 -17.39
CA PRO A 408 -2.42 4.22 -17.00
C PRO A 408 -2.61 4.81 -15.60
N TRP A 409 -3.75 5.46 -15.38
CA TRP A 409 -4.13 5.97 -14.08
C TRP A 409 -4.40 4.83 -13.07
N ARG A 410 -5.04 3.73 -13.54
CA ARG A 410 -5.24 2.51 -12.72
C ARG A 410 -5.08 1.23 -13.54
N THR A 411 -4.37 0.25 -13.01
CA THR A 411 -4.07 -0.99 -13.72
C THR A 411 -3.59 -2.11 -12.81
N ILE A 412 -3.67 -3.35 -13.30
CA ILE A 412 -2.93 -4.50 -12.74
C ILE A 412 -1.76 -4.88 -13.66
N ARG A 413 -1.94 -4.81 -14.98
CA ARG A 413 -1.01 -5.35 -15.97
C ARG A 413 -0.41 -4.32 -16.92
N GLY A 414 -0.78 -3.06 -16.81
CA GLY A 414 -0.26 -1.97 -17.64
C GLY A 414 -1.27 -1.34 -18.59
N GLN A 415 -2.45 -1.98 -18.84
CA GLN A 415 -3.53 -1.35 -19.60
C GLN A 415 -4.35 -0.43 -18.70
N GLU A 416 -4.89 0.66 -19.24
CA GLU A 416 -5.83 1.52 -18.53
C GLU A 416 -7.13 0.79 -18.20
N CYS A 417 -7.60 0.93 -16.97
CA CYS A 417 -8.81 0.27 -16.47
C CYS A 417 -9.84 1.26 -15.89
N SER A 418 -9.65 2.56 -16.04
CA SER A 418 -10.57 3.57 -15.49
C SER A 418 -11.78 3.77 -16.40
N GLY A 419 -12.98 3.57 -15.84
CA GLY A 419 -14.24 3.98 -16.47
C GLY A 419 -14.55 5.47 -16.26
N TYR A 420 -13.77 6.17 -15.44
CA TYR A 420 -13.91 7.61 -15.20
C TYR A 420 -12.95 8.38 -16.12
N TRP A 421 -13.47 8.93 -17.22
CA TRP A 421 -12.67 9.49 -18.30
C TRP A 421 -11.76 10.66 -17.89
N PRO A 422 -12.12 11.57 -16.97
CA PRO A 422 -11.22 12.64 -16.57
C PRO A 422 -9.93 12.13 -15.92
N ALA A 423 -9.99 10.98 -15.25
CA ALA A 423 -8.80 10.30 -14.74
C ALA A 423 -8.14 9.41 -15.80
N GLY A 424 -8.90 8.53 -16.45
CA GLY A 424 -8.36 7.56 -17.41
C GLY A 424 -7.78 8.18 -18.70
N ILE A 425 -8.14 9.42 -19.06
CA ILE A 425 -7.67 10.08 -20.27
C ILE A 425 -6.82 11.33 -19.97
N ALA A 426 -7.05 12.02 -18.86
CA ALA A 426 -6.45 13.34 -18.61
C ALA A 426 -5.56 13.43 -17.35
N ALA A 427 -5.48 12.39 -16.51
CA ALA A 427 -4.61 12.37 -15.34
C ALA A 427 -3.17 11.98 -15.71
N PHE A 428 -2.47 12.86 -16.39
CA PHE A 428 -1.11 12.60 -16.88
C PHE A 428 -0.04 12.73 -15.80
N HIS A 429 -0.33 13.33 -14.65
CA HIS A 429 0.64 13.50 -13.56
C HIS A 429 1.27 12.15 -13.10
N VAL A 430 0.57 11.00 -13.25
CA VAL A 430 1.11 9.68 -12.94
C VAL A 430 2.46 9.42 -13.64
N ASN A 431 2.68 9.98 -14.85
CA ASN A 431 3.92 9.83 -15.59
C ASN A 431 5.08 10.57 -14.90
N ALA A 432 4.82 11.78 -14.40
CA ALA A 432 5.79 12.53 -13.64
C ALA A 432 6.02 11.95 -12.22
N ASP A 433 5.01 11.35 -11.61
CA ASP A 433 5.15 10.64 -10.35
C ASP A 433 6.08 9.43 -10.48
N ILE A 434 5.96 8.68 -11.58
CA ILE A 434 6.89 7.58 -11.92
C ILE A 434 8.31 8.12 -12.12
N ALA A 435 8.47 9.20 -12.88
CA ALA A 435 9.77 9.82 -13.11
C ALA A 435 10.41 10.35 -11.81
N ASP A 436 9.62 10.98 -10.92
CA ASP A 436 10.08 11.43 -9.60
C ASP A 436 10.52 10.25 -8.73
N ALA A 437 9.77 9.15 -8.73
CA ALA A 437 10.15 7.94 -8.01
C ALA A 437 11.46 7.33 -8.55
N VAL A 438 11.69 7.36 -9.86
CA VAL A 438 12.98 6.98 -10.48
C VAL A 438 14.10 7.89 -10.00
N VAL A 439 13.92 9.22 -10.06
CA VAL A 439 14.94 10.21 -9.63
C VAL A 439 15.28 10.03 -8.15
N ARG A 440 14.26 9.85 -7.30
CA ARG A 440 14.42 9.62 -5.86
C ARG A 440 15.19 8.34 -5.59
N TYR A 441 14.80 7.24 -6.25
CA TYR A 441 15.50 5.96 -6.10
C TYR A 441 16.96 6.05 -6.55
N GLN A 442 17.24 6.67 -7.70
CA GLN A 442 18.61 6.92 -8.18
C GLN A 442 19.43 7.79 -7.20
N GLY A 443 18.80 8.79 -6.60
CA GLY A 443 19.44 9.66 -5.60
C GLY A 443 19.77 8.92 -4.31
N ALA A 444 18.97 7.94 -3.92
CA ALA A 444 19.09 7.19 -2.67
C ALA A 444 19.89 5.88 -2.79
N SER A 445 20.08 5.36 -4.00
CA SER A 445 20.79 4.10 -4.28
C SER A 445 22.06 4.33 -5.09
N ASP A 446 22.97 3.34 -5.06
CA ASP A 446 24.16 3.31 -5.93
C ASP A 446 23.97 2.26 -7.06
N GLU A 447 22.72 1.95 -7.48
CA GLU A 447 22.42 0.91 -8.47
C GLU A 447 22.54 1.43 -9.91
N GLU A 448 23.76 1.47 -10.42
CA GLU A 448 24.09 1.96 -11.76
C GLU A 448 23.38 1.20 -12.89
N ALA A 449 23.18 -0.12 -12.73
CA ALA A 449 22.49 -0.94 -13.73
C ALA A 449 21.02 -0.55 -13.91
N PHE A 450 20.34 -0.10 -12.85
CA PHE A 450 19.00 0.46 -12.95
C PHE A 450 19.04 1.86 -13.58
N SER A 451 19.99 2.69 -13.13
CA SER A 451 20.08 4.10 -13.55
C SER A 451 20.37 4.26 -15.03
N SER A 452 21.28 3.44 -15.60
CA SER A 452 21.62 3.47 -17.03
C SER A 452 20.69 2.63 -17.92
N GLY A 453 19.88 1.74 -17.31
CA GLY A 453 18.92 0.87 -18.01
C GLY A 453 17.48 1.32 -17.87
N ALA A 454 16.69 0.58 -17.10
CA ALA A 454 15.25 0.78 -16.92
C ALA A 454 14.88 2.20 -16.46
N GLY A 455 15.67 2.77 -15.53
CA GLY A 455 15.44 4.14 -15.05
C GLY A 455 15.60 5.18 -16.13
N LEU A 456 16.64 5.07 -16.98
CA LEU A 456 16.85 5.98 -18.11
C LEU A 456 15.72 5.89 -19.14
N GLU A 457 15.29 4.68 -19.51
CA GLU A 457 14.20 4.49 -20.47
C GLU A 457 12.88 5.08 -19.94
N LEU A 458 12.56 4.90 -18.67
CA LEU A 458 11.38 5.51 -18.05
C LEU A 458 11.44 7.05 -18.13
N LEU A 459 12.59 7.66 -17.78
CA LEU A 459 12.75 9.11 -17.83
C LEU A 459 12.63 9.67 -19.24
N VAL A 460 13.23 8.99 -20.23
CA VAL A 460 13.21 9.41 -21.64
C VAL A 460 11.79 9.36 -22.22
N GLU A 461 11.10 8.25 -22.04
CA GLU A 461 9.79 8.06 -22.64
C GLU A 461 8.70 8.91 -21.98
N THR A 462 8.80 9.18 -20.67
CA THR A 462 7.91 10.14 -20.01
C THR A 462 8.24 11.59 -20.39
N ALA A 463 9.50 11.93 -20.64
CA ALA A 463 9.87 13.26 -21.13
C ALA A 463 9.33 13.52 -22.56
N ARG A 464 9.35 12.52 -23.44
CA ARG A 464 8.71 12.56 -24.77
C ARG A 464 7.22 12.86 -24.65
N LEU A 465 6.53 12.22 -23.71
CA LEU A 465 5.12 12.49 -23.44
C LEU A 465 4.89 13.97 -23.12
N TRP A 466 5.60 14.53 -22.17
CA TRP A 466 5.42 15.93 -21.77
C TRP A 466 5.68 16.90 -22.93
N ARG A 467 6.65 16.59 -23.76
CA ARG A 467 7.00 17.42 -24.91
C ARG A 467 5.91 17.39 -25.97
N SER A 468 5.23 16.27 -26.18
CA SER A 468 4.11 16.15 -27.12
C SER A 468 2.78 16.66 -26.55
N LEU A 469 2.58 16.59 -25.23
CA LEU A 469 1.36 17.05 -24.57
C LEU A 469 1.33 18.57 -24.40
N GLY A 470 2.47 19.18 -24.04
CA GLY A 470 2.57 20.63 -23.80
C GLY A 470 3.00 21.42 -25.03
N HIS A 471 2.85 22.74 -24.95
CA HIS A 471 3.23 23.66 -26.02
C HIS A 471 3.75 25.00 -25.50
N HIS A 472 4.51 25.72 -26.29
CA HIS A 472 4.89 27.10 -26.00
C HIS A 472 3.77 28.07 -26.40
N ASP A 473 3.38 28.95 -25.52
CA ASP A 473 2.45 30.05 -25.83
C ASP A 473 3.17 31.23 -26.54
N ALA A 474 2.40 32.26 -26.90
CA ALA A 474 2.94 33.45 -27.56
C ALA A 474 3.95 34.23 -26.70
N ALA A 475 3.95 34.05 -25.38
CA ALA A 475 4.91 34.64 -24.44
C ALA A 475 6.17 33.77 -24.23
N GLY A 476 6.24 32.61 -24.89
CA GLY A 476 7.33 31.65 -24.77
C GLY A 476 7.26 30.78 -23.52
N ARG A 477 6.13 30.76 -22.78
CA ARG A 477 5.94 29.89 -21.62
C ARG A 477 5.50 28.51 -22.07
N PHE A 478 6.05 27.45 -21.50
CA PHE A 478 5.60 26.07 -21.75
C PHE A 478 4.37 25.74 -20.89
N ARG A 479 3.28 25.39 -21.54
CA ARG A 479 1.96 25.16 -20.95
C ARG A 479 1.53 23.71 -21.12
N ILE A 480 0.80 23.19 -20.13
CA ILE A 480 0.12 21.90 -20.17
C ILE A 480 -1.36 22.16 -19.87
N ASP A 481 -2.20 22.06 -20.87
CA ASP A 481 -3.61 22.41 -20.79
C ASP A 481 -4.50 21.14 -20.78
N GLY A 482 -5.70 21.23 -20.21
CA GLY A 482 -6.73 20.20 -20.29
C GLY A 482 -6.41 18.92 -19.49
N VAL A 483 -5.77 19.03 -18.33
CA VAL A 483 -5.36 17.87 -17.51
C VAL A 483 -6.15 17.78 -16.20
N THR A 484 -6.15 16.59 -15.61
CA THR A 484 -6.62 16.35 -14.24
C THR A 484 -5.41 16.14 -13.34
N GLY A 485 -5.28 16.98 -12.30
CA GLY A 485 -4.26 16.84 -11.26
C GLY A 485 -4.62 15.79 -10.23
N PRO A 486 -3.87 15.70 -9.13
CA PRO A 486 -4.21 14.84 -7.99
C PRO A 486 -5.59 15.10 -7.41
N ASP A 487 -6.06 16.34 -7.38
CA ASP A 487 -7.41 16.70 -6.93
C ASP A 487 -8.46 16.45 -8.00
N GLU A 488 -9.24 15.39 -7.86
CA GLU A 488 -10.30 15.01 -8.78
C GLU A 488 -11.53 15.96 -8.75
N TYR A 489 -11.60 16.94 -7.82
CA TYR A 489 -12.61 18.01 -7.82
C TYR A 489 -12.20 19.18 -8.74
N SER A 490 -11.05 19.09 -9.39
CA SER A 490 -10.55 20.03 -10.37
C SER A 490 -10.08 19.25 -11.60
N ALA A 491 -10.99 18.94 -12.52
CA ALA A 491 -10.70 18.13 -13.71
C ALA A 491 -10.74 18.96 -15.00
N ILE A 492 -9.87 18.56 -15.99
CA ILE A 492 -9.70 19.23 -17.28
C ILE A 492 -9.36 20.70 -17.08
N ALA A 493 -8.40 20.92 -16.20
CA ALA A 493 -7.89 22.24 -15.89
C ALA A 493 -6.61 22.54 -16.66
N ASP A 494 -6.41 23.81 -16.98
CA ASP A 494 -5.21 24.27 -17.65
C ASP A 494 -4.13 24.56 -16.60
N ASN A 495 -2.91 24.17 -16.90
CA ASN A 495 -1.74 24.45 -16.08
C ASN A 495 -1.93 24.06 -14.61
N ASN A 496 -2.35 22.81 -14.36
CA ASN A 496 -2.34 22.27 -13.00
C ASN A 496 -0.92 22.35 -12.44
N LEU A 497 -0.76 23.06 -11.33
CA LEU A 497 0.54 23.42 -10.77
C LEU A 497 1.36 22.19 -10.40
N TYR A 498 0.74 21.21 -9.76
CA TYR A 498 1.42 19.95 -9.41
C TYR A 498 1.95 19.26 -10.66
N THR A 499 1.09 19.08 -11.68
CA THR A 499 1.46 18.47 -12.95
C THR A 499 2.62 19.21 -13.62
N ASN A 500 2.54 20.55 -13.69
CA ASN A 500 3.57 21.37 -14.33
C ASN A 500 4.92 21.27 -13.60
N LEU A 501 4.97 21.38 -12.27
CA LEU A 501 6.21 21.26 -11.50
C LEU A 501 6.81 19.86 -11.56
N MET A 502 5.97 18.82 -11.56
CA MET A 502 6.45 17.44 -11.66
C MET A 502 6.92 17.10 -13.09
N ALA A 503 6.25 17.62 -14.11
CA ALA A 503 6.70 17.52 -15.51
C ALA A 503 8.02 18.28 -15.75
N GLU A 504 8.19 19.47 -15.18
CA GLU A 504 9.47 20.21 -15.20
C GLU A 504 10.61 19.35 -14.61
N ARG A 505 10.38 18.74 -13.44
CA ARG A 505 11.37 17.85 -12.81
C ARG A 505 11.71 16.64 -13.70
N ASN A 506 10.70 16.03 -14.34
CA ASN A 506 10.93 14.89 -15.24
C ASN A 506 11.77 15.31 -16.47
N LEU A 507 11.40 16.40 -17.14
CA LEU A 507 12.12 16.92 -18.31
C LEU A 507 13.58 17.25 -17.98
N ARG A 508 13.84 17.91 -16.86
CA ARG A 508 15.19 18.19 -16.33
C ARG A 508 15.96 16.92 -16.02
N ALA A 509 15.33 15.99 -15.30
CA ALA A 509 15.97 14.73 -14.94
C ALA A 509 16.31 13.85 -16.15
N ALA A 510 15.45 13.83 -17.17
CA ALA A 510 15.71 13.13 -18.43
C ALA A 510 16.92 13.74 -19.14
N PHE A 511 16.98 15.09 -19.26
CA PHE A 511 18.12 15.79 -19.81
C PHE A 511 19.42 15.45 -19.06
N ASP A 512 19.43 15.54 -17.73
CA ASP A 512 20.60 15.24 -16.90
C ASP A 512 21.04 13.77 -16.99
N ALA A 513 20.07 12.84 -17.14
CA ALA A 513 20.33 11.42 -17.27
C ALA A 513 20.98 11.06 -18.61
N ILE A 514 20.52 11.64 -19.73
CA ILE A 514 21.13 11.40 -21.05
C ILE A 514 22.54 11.98 -21.15
N GLU A 515 22.81 13.13 -20.52
CA GLU A 515 24.17 13.70 -20.45
C GLU A 515 25.13 12.75 -19.69
N ARG A 516 24.65 12.08 -18.66
CA ARG A 516 25.46 11.10 -17.90
C ARG A 516 25.64 9.78 -18.64
N HIS A 517 24.65 9.34 -19.41
CA HIS A 517 24.62 8.02 -20.08
C HIS A 517 24.53 8.15 -21.61
N GLN A 518 25.36 8.99 -22.23
CA GLN A 518 25.34 9.38 -23.66
C GLN A 518 25.29 8.20 -24.64
N HIS A 519 26.03 7.11 -24.36
CA HIS A 519 26.01 5.92 -25.22
C HIS A 519 24.62 5.30 -25.24
N ARG A 520 24.02 5.10 -24.06
CA ARG A 520 22.69 4.50 -23.94
C ARG A 520 21.60 5.43 -24.49
N ALA A 521 21.73 6.74 -24.32
CA ALA A 521 20.83 7.73 -24.89
C ALA A 521 20.81 7.63 -26.43
N SER A 522 21.98 7.46 -27.06
CA SER A 522 22.08 7.25 -28.50
C SER A 522 21.39 5.95 -28.97
N GLU A 523 21.45 4.87 -28.19
CA GLU A 523 20.73 3.62 -28.48
C GLU A 523 19.20 3.81 -28.39
N LEU A 524 18.73 4.72 -27.52
CA LEU A 524 17.32 5.11 -27.39
C LEU A 524 16.87 6.10 -28.46
N GLY A 525 17.78 6.49 -29.36
CA GLY A 525 17.50 7.39 -30.46
C GLY A 525 17.36 8.87 -30.06
N VAL A 526 17.81 9.23 -28.84
CA VAL A 526 17.78 10.63 -28.38
C VAL A 526 18.90 11.39 -29.03
N ASP A 527 18.58 12.48 -29.76
CA ASP A 527 19.53 13.39 -30.36
C ASP A 527 19.67 14.71 -29.56
N ALA A 528 20.60 15.55 -29.95
CA ALA A 528 20.88 16.80 -29.27
C ALA A 528 19.73 17.83 -29.36
N GLU A 529 18.93 17.78 -30.43
CA GLU A 529 17.78 18.67 -30.64
C GLU A 529 16.63 18.27 -29.67
N GLU A 530 16.34 16.99 -29.58
CA GLU A 530 15.37 16.45 -28.61
C GLU A 530 15.77 16.80 -27.18
N ALA A 531 17.02 16.55 -26.81
CA ALA A 531 17.56 16.90 -25.49
C ALA A 531 17.44 18.40 -25.17
N ALA A 532 17.78 19.25 -26.13
CA ALA A 532 17.66 20.70 -25.97
C ALA A 532 16.20 21.15 -25.81
N ALA A 533 15.25 20.49 -26.50
CA ALA A 533 13.83 20.77 -26.38
C ALA A 533 13.27 20.42 -25.01
N TRP A 534 13.75 19.35 -24.35
CA TRP A 534 13.36 19.02 -22.96
C TRP A 534 13.84 20.08 -21.97
N ARG A 535 15.10 20.50 -22.09
CA ARG A 535 15.66 21.54 -21.22
C ARG A 535 14.96 22.88 -21.42
N ASP A 536 14.65 23.26 -22.65
CA ASP A 536 13.91 24.48 -22.99
C ASP A 536 12.50 24.46 -22.39
N ALA A 537 11.75 23.35 -22.56
CA ALA A 537 10.42 23.18 -21.99
C ALA A 537 10.44 23.23 -20.47
N ALA A 538 11.45 22.60 -19.81
CA ALA A 538 11.60 22.67 -18.37
C ALA A 538 11.86 24.10 -17.87
N GLN A 539 12.74 24.85 -18.54
CA GLN A 539 13.06 26.24 -18.18
C GLN A 539 11.91 27.21 -18.42
N ALA A 540 11.08 26.92 -19.42
CA ALA A 540 9.94 27.75 -19.81
C ALA A 540 8.64 27.36 -19.09
N MET A 541 8.63 26.32 -18.24
CA MET A 541 7.43 25.78 -17.60
C MET A 541 6.64 26.86 -16.87
N PHE A 542 5.36 26.97 -17.23
CA PHE A 542 4.47 27.93 -16.62
C PHE A 542 3.99 27.46 -15.25
N VAL A 543 4.24 28.26 -14.24
CA VAL A 543 3.75 28.07 -12.87
C VAL A 543 2.77 29.22 -12.57
N PRO A 544 1.46 28.94 -12.40
CA PRO A 544 0.48 29.96 -12.15
C PRO A 544 0.69 30.60 -10.76
N TYR A 545 0.53 31.92 -10.67
CA TYR A 545 0.63 32.69 -9.44
C TYR A 545 -0.39 33.83 -9.42
N ASP A 546 -1.16 33.94 -8.35
CA ASP A 546 -2.09 35.02 -8.11
C ASP A 546 -1.42 36.11 -7.26
N ALA A 547 -1.03 37.19 -7.91
CA ALA A 547 -0.31 38.28 -7.25
C ALA A 547 -1.18 39.13 -6.31
N GLU A 548 -2.52 39.12 -6.49
CA GLU A 548 -3.45 39.85 -5.65
C GLU A 548 -3.64 39.13 -4.31
N LEU A 549 -3.83 37.83 -4.35
CA LEU A 549 -3.94 36.98 -3.16
C LEU A 549 -2.58 36.59 -2.57
N GLY A 550 -1.51 36.65 -3.36
CA GLY A 550 -0.17 36.25 -2.96
C GLY A 550 -0.02 34.74 -2.80
N VAL A 551 -0.80 33.94 -3.53
CA VAL A 551 -0.83 32.48 -3.47
C VAL A 551 -0.70 31.86 -4.87
N HIS A 552 -0.35 30.58 -4.91
CA HIS A 552 -0.37 29.81 -6.15
C HIS A 552 -1.75 29.15 -6.32
N PRO A 553 -2.49 29.38 -7.41
CA PRO A 553 -3.66 28.59 -7.73
C PRO A 553 -3.24 27.17 -8.15
N GLN A 554 -4.00 26.13 -7.69
CA GLN A 554 -3.69 24.74 -8.06
C GLN A 554 -3.87 24.45 -9.56
N ALA A 555 -4.61 25.29 -10.27
CA ALA A 555 -4.70 25.31 -11.72
C ALA A 555 -4.98 26.76 -12.15
N GLU A 556 -4.70 27.12 -13.39
CA GLU A 556 -4.98 28.46 -13.93
C GLU A 556 -6.44 28.83 -13.67
N ALA A 557 -6.69 30.05 -13.19
CA ALA A 557 -7.99 30.61 -12.80
C ALA A 557 -8.72 29.92 -11.62
N PHE A 558 -8.11 28.96 -10.92
CA PHE A 558 -8.76 28.31 -9.76
C PHE A 558 -9.20 29.33 -8.68
N THR A 559 -8.40 30.35 -8.42
CA THR A 559 -8.68 31.40 -7.43
C THR A 559 -9.80 32.37 -7.85
N GLU A 560 -10.19 32.34 -9.12
CA GLU A 560 -11.29 33.15 -9.67
C GLU A 560 -12.66 32.45 -9.53
N HIS A 561 -12.68 31.17 -9.22
CA HIS A 561 -13.93 30.42 -9.00
C HIS A 561 -14.62 30.88 -7.72
N GLU A 562 -15.93 30.70 -7.66
CA GLU A 562 -16.70 30.87 -6.43
C GLU A 562 -16.29 29.83 -5.39
N VAL A 563 -16.15 30.20 -4.12
CA VAL A 563 -15.87 29.29 -3.02
C VAL A 563 -17.08 28.39 -2.80
N TRP A 564 -16.84 27.10 -2.50
CA TRP A 564 -17.91 26.16 -2.12
C TRP A 564 -18.64 26.64 -0.87
N ASP A 565 -19.96 26.47 -0.84
CA ASP A 565 -20.75 26.82 0.33
C ASP A 565 -20.67 25.72 1.41
N PHE A 566 -19.58 25.78 2.18
CA PHE A 566 -19.32 24.80 3.26
C PHE A 566 -20.34 24.91 4.39
N ASP A 567 -20.89 26.09 4.65
CA ASP A 567 -21.86 26.32 5.74
C ASP A 567 -23.24 25.71 5.42
N ALA A 568 -23.59 25.63 4.13
CA ALA A 568 -24.82 24.98 3.66
C ALA A 568 -24.68 23.47 3.47
N THR A 569 -23.47 22.92 3.57
CA THR A 569 -23.20 21.49 3.34
C THR A 569 -23.35 20.69 4.62
N ALA A 570 -24.34 19.79 4.69
CA ALA A 570 -24.57 18.93 5.85
C ALA A 570 -23.47 17.84 5.98
N PRO A 571 -23.14 17.39 7.20
CA PRO A 571 -22.12 16.36 7.42
C PRO A 571 -22.36 15.07 6.64
N GLU A 572 -23.61 14.68 6.41
CA GLU A 572 -24.02 13.48 5.70
C GLU A 572 -23.84 13.60 4.17
N GLN A 573 -23.53 14.79 3.67
CA GLN A 573 -23.29 15.04 2.24
C GLN A 573 -21.81 14.91 1.86
N TYR A 574 -20.97 14.44 2.76
CA TYR A 574 -19.59 14.05 2.46
C TYR A 574 -19.47 12.53 2.32
N PRO A 575 -18.67 12.02 1.36
CA PRO A 575 -17.88 12.78 0.38
C PRO A 575 -18.75 13.49 -0.66
N LEU A 576 -18.39 14.70 -1.05
CA LEU A 576 -19.18 15.55 -1.94
C LEU A 576 -19.53 14.89 -3.26
N LEU A 577 -18.59 14.11 -3.83
CA LEU A 577 -18.75 13.42 -5.11
C LEU A 577 -19.94 12.43 -5.17
N LEU A 578 -20.45 11.98 -4.01
CA LEU A 578 -21.61 11.07 -3.94
C LEU A 578 -22.95 11.85 -3.83
N HIS A 579 -22.89 13.15 -3.57
CA HIS A 579 -24.09 13.96 -3.29
C HIS A 579 -24.28 15.15 -4.24
N PHE A 580 -23.21 15.56 -4.95
CA PHE A 580 -23.24 16.71 -5.85
C PHE A 580 -22.68 16.34 -7.22
N PRO A 581 -23.19 16.98 -8.31
CA PRO A 581 -22.69 16.75 -9.65
C PRO A 581 -21.24 17.22 -9.80
N TYR A 582 -20.42 16.46 -10.48
CA TYR A 582 -19.02 16.83 -10.75
C TYR A 582 -18.88 18.20 -11.43
N PHE A 583 -19.78 18.56 -12.36
CA PHE A 583 -19.70 19.85 -13.04
C PHE A 583 -19.83 21.05 -12.09
N ASP A 584 -20.53 20.88 -10.94
CA ASP A 584 -20.63 21.93 -9.93
C ASP A 584 -19.35 22.01 -9.10
N LEU A 585 -18.78 20.87 -8.74
CA LEU A 585 -17.49 20.80 -8.04
C LEU A 585 -16.36 21.45 -8.87
N TYR A 586 -16.31 21.17 -10.18
CA TYR A 586 -15.27 21.70 -11.07
C TYR A 586 -15.27 23.23 -11.21
N ARG A 587 -16.33 23.88 -10.84
CA ARG A 587 -16.52 25.34 -10.95
C ARG A 587 -16.33 26.08 -9.62
N LYS A 588 -15.92 25.35 -8.58
CA LYS A 588 -15.81 25.91 -7.23
C LYS A 588 -14.39 25.75 -6.68
N GLN A 589 -14.05 26.64 -5.76
CA GLN A 589 -12.87 26.45 -4.94
C GLN A 589 -13.21 25.44 -3.82
N VAL A 590 -12.97 24.18 -4.10
CA VAL A 590 -13.10 23.06 -3.17
C VAL A 590 -12.11 21.98 -3.58
N VAL A 591 -11.45 21.35 -2.63
CA VAL A 591 -10.36 20.40 -2.85
C VAL A 591 -10.69 19.08 -2.18
N LYS A 592 -10.77 17.99 -2.97
CA LYS A 592 -11.02 16.64 -2.47
C LYS A 592 -9.83 16.13 -1.65
N GLN A 593 -8.64 16.29 -2.21
CA GLN A 593 -7.37 15.81 -1.65
C GLN A 593 -6.23 16.75 -2.00
N ALA A 594 -5.15 16.69 -1.23
CA ALA A 594 -3.97 17.51 -1.44
C ALA A 594 -3.44 17.41 -2.88
N ASP A 595 -3.37 18.54 -3.56
CA ASP A 595 -2.82 18.75 -4.91
C ASP A 595 -1.67 19.75 -4.79
N LEU A 596 -1.95 21.04 -4.69
CA LEU A 596 -0.93 22.05 -4.44
C LEU A 596 -0.18 21.79 -3.13
N VAL A 597 -0.86 21.39 -2.05
CA VAL A 597 -0.19 21.05 -0.77
C VAL A 597 0.75 19.85 -0.95
N LEU A 598 0.44 18.91 -1.85
CA LEU A 598 1.37 17.85 -2.22
C LEU A 598 2.57 18.40 -3.01
N ALA A 599 2.36 19.40 -3.89
CA ALA A 599 3.46 20.09 -4.59
C ALA A 599 4.41 20.78 -3.59
N LEU A 600 3.89 21.43 -2.54
CA LEU A 600 4.70 22.04 -1.48
C LEU A 600 5.62 21.01 -0.78
N HIS A 601 5.17 19.77 -0.66
CA HIS A 601 6.00 18.68 -0.12
C HIS A 601 6.98 18.14 -1.15
N ARG A 602 6.50 17.76 -2.35
CA ARG A 602 7.30 17.03 -3.36
C ARG A 602 8.31 17.94 -4.07
N ARG A 603 7.94 19.18 -4.28
CA ARG A 603 8.69 20.24 -4.96
C ARG A 603 8.89 21.46 -4.04
N GLY A 604 9.10 21.18 -2.75
CA GLY A 604 9.36 22.24 -1.77
C GLY A 604 10.56 23.14 -2.11
N ASP A 605 11.45 22.67 -2.99
CA ASP A 605 12.54 23.43 -3.59
C ASP A 605 12.07 24.58 -4.49
N ALA A 606 10.86 24.53 -5.03
CA ALA A 606 10.28 25.55 -5.92
C ALA A 606 9.60 26.70 -5.17
N PHE A 607 9.48 26.66 -3.85
CA PHE A 607 8.74 27.63 -3.03
C PHE A 607 9.60 28.15 -1.88
N SER A 608 9.45 29.44 -1.58
CA SER A 608 9.96 30.01 -0.32
C SER A 608 9.13 29.56 0.89
N ASP A 609 9.68 29.67 2.10
CA ASP A 609 8.98 29.31 3.35
C ASP A 609 7.72 30.15 3.58
N GLU A 610 7.73 31.41 3.13
CA GLU A 610 6.58 32.31 3.20
C GLU A 610 5.46 31.92 2.22
N GLU A 611 5.81 31.50 0.99
CA GLU A 611 4.86 30.99 0.01
C GLU A 611 4.23 29.70 0.50
N LYS A 612 5.03 28.73 0.98
CA LYS A 612 4.51 27.49 1.57
C LYS A 612 3.49 27.76 2.67
N ALA A 613 3.76 28.72 3.54
CA ALA A 613 2.87 29.04 4.65
C ALA A 613 1.56 29.69 4.19
N ARG A 614 1.62 30.62 3.21
CA ARG A 614 0.43 31.25 2.65
C ARG A 614 -0.42 30.26 1.86
N ASP A 615 0.19 29.49 0.99
CA ASP A 615 -0.46 28.48 0.19
C ASP A 615 -1.11 27.41 1.08
N PHE A 616 -0.37 26.89 2.08
CA PHE A 616 -0.94 25.94 3.03
C PHE A 616 -2.17 26.51 3.74
N ALA A 617 -2.09 27.73 4.28
CA ALA A 617 -3.23 28.36 4.97
C ALA A 617 -4.42 28.62 4.03
N TYR A 618 -4.17 28.91 2.75
CA TYR A 618 -5.23 29.10 1.75
C TYR A 618 -5.94 27.78 1.45
N TYR A 619 -5.20 26.72 1.14
CA TYR A 619 -5.77 25.42 0.76
C TYR A 619 -6.34 24.64 1.94
N GLU A 620 -5.86 24.88 3.15
CA GLU A 620 -6.43 24.28 4.37
C GLU A 620 -7.92 24.62 4.54
N ARG A 621 -8.33 25.82 4.16
CA ARG A 621 -9.74 26.27 4.22
C ARG A 621 -10.64 25.64 3.15
N LEU A 622 -10.06 25.06 2.10
CA LEU A 622 -10.77 24.54 0.94
C LEU A 622 -10.77 23.01 0.86
N THR A 623 -9.90 22.35 1.63
CA THR A 623 -9.69 20.91 1.54
C THR A 623 -10.66 20.15 2.43
N VAL A 624 -11.59 19.41 1.81
CA VAL A 624 -12.61 18.62 2.52
C VAL A 624 -12.12 17.24 2.96
N ARG A 625 -10.97 16.79 2.45
CA ARG A 625 -10.37 15.47 2.77
C ARG A 625 -11.30 14.28 2.50
N ASP A 626 -11.99 14.31 1.35
CA ASP A 626 -12.79 13.18 0.86
C ASP A 626 -11.91 12.06 0.28
N SER A 627 -10.66 11.97 0.73
CA SER A 627 -9.65 10.99 0.32
C SER A 627 -8.72 10.63 1.48
N SER A 628 -8.32 9.37 1.53
CA SER A 628 -7.35 8.85 2.50
C SER A 628 -5.92 9.40 2.33
N LEU A 629 -5.61 10.06 1.21
CA LEU A 629 -4.26 10.56 0.90
C LEU A 629 -3.95 11.94 1.49
N SER A 630 -4.97 12.69 1.92
CA SER A 630 -4.81 14.09 2.32
C SER A 630 -4.06 14.25 3.64
N ALA A 631 -4.47 13.52 4.67
CA ALA A 631 -3.99 13.73 6.04
C ALA A 631 -2.46 13.62 6.17
N SER A 632 -1.85 12.62 5.53
CA SER A 632 -0.39 12.44 5.60
C SER A 632 0.38 13.59 4.94
N THR A 633 -0.09 14.10 3.80
CA THR A 633 0.51 15.25 3.11
C THR A 633 0.35 16.54 3.93
N GLN A 634 -0.85 16.77 4.47
CA GLN A 634 -1.12 17.92 5.35
C GLN A 634 -0.27 17.86 6.62
N ALA A 635 -0.03 16.65 7.20
CA ALA A 635 0.86 16.49 8.33
C ALA A 635 2.29 16.97 8.03
N VAL A 636 2.83 16.59 6.86
CA VAL A 636 4.19 16.98 6.44
C VAL A 636 4.31 18.50 6.30
N VAL A 637 3.41 19.13 5.56
CA VAL A 637 3.50 20.58 5.28
C VAL A 637 3.14 21.39 6.51
N ALA A 638 2.13 20.97 7.31
CA ALA A 638 1.81 21.64 8.58
C ALA A 638 3.03 21.68 9.54
N ALA A 639 3.79 20.56 9.64
CA ALA A 639 5.02 20.51 10.44
C ALA A 639 6.09 21.48 9.89
N GLU A 640 6.29 21.49 8.56
CA GLU A 640 7.27 22.37 7.91
C GLU A 640 6.98 23.84 8.12
N VAL A 641 5.70 24.27 8.02
CA VAL A 641 5.32 25.68 8.20
C VAL A 641 5.10 26.08 9.66
N GLY A 642 5.26 25.15 10.61
CA GLY A 642 5.27 25.44 12.05
C GLY A 642 3.96 25.13 12.80
N HIS A 643 2.94 24.55 12.16
CA HIS A 643 1.67 24.15 12.80
C HIS A 643 1.77 22.74 13.39
N LEU A 644 2.66 22.55 14.39
CA LEU A 644 3.06 21.23 14.89
C LEU A 644 1.91 20.44 15.52
N GLU A 645 1.01 21.10 16.25
CA GLU A 645 -0.14 20.43 16.85
C GLU A 645 -1.15 19.96 15.78
N LEU A 646 -1.35 20.76 14.74
CA LEU A 646 -2.18 20.38 13.59
C LEU A 646 -1.53 19.22 12.81
N ALA A 647 -0.21 19.27 12.63
CA ALA A 647 0.54 18.16 12.02
C ALA A 647 0.40 16.86 12.81
N TYR A 648 0.35 16.94 14.14
CA TYR A 648 0.17 15.78 15.01
C TYR A 648 -1.25 15.19 14.91
N ASP A 649 -2.27 16.05 14.81
CA ASP A 649 -3.65 15.63 14.58
C ASP A 649 -3.77 14.91 13.23
N TYR A 650 -3.18 15.45 12.16
CA TYR A 650 -3.18 14.83 10.82
C TYR A 650 -2.36 13.54 10.74
N LEU A 651 -1.19 13.48 11.38
CA LEU A 651 -0.41 12.23 11.45
C LEU A 651 -1.23 11.13 12.13
N SER A 652 -1.94 11.46 13.19
CA SER A 652 -2.78 10.52 13.94
C SER A 652 -3.98 10.03 13.10
N GLU A 653 -4.61 10.93 12.32
CA GLU A 653 -5.67 10.56 11.38
C GLU A 653 -5.16 9.57 10.32
N ALA A 654 -4.00 9.83 9.71
CA ALA A 654 -3.40 8.92 8.75
C ALA A 654 -3.03 7.55 9.36
N ALA A 655 -2.44 7.56 10.56
CA ALA A 655 -1.97 6.34 11.24
C ALA A 655 -3.12 5.43 11.70
N LEU A 656 -4.25 6.01 12.10
CA LEU A 656 -5.39 5.29 12.65
C LEU A 656 -6.49 4.99 11.61
N ILE A 657 -6.27 5.35 10.33
CA ILE A 657 -7.29 5.29 9.29
C ILE A 657 -8.00 3.92 9.21
N ASP A 658 -7.24 2.84 9.26
CA ASP A 658 -7.75 1.47 9.15
C ASP A 658 -8.02 0.82 10.53
N LEU A 659 -7.25 1.17 11.55
CA LEU A 659 -7.50 0.66 12.92
C LEU A 659 -8.82 1.19 13.49
N ASP A 660 -9.18 2.43 13.18
CA ASP A 660 -10.44 3.08 13.59
C ASP A 660 -11.52 3.10 12.50
N ASP A 661 -11.23 2.55 11.31
CA ASP A 661 -12.13 2.54 10.14
C ASP A 661 -12.70 3.93 9.81
N LEU A 662 -11.82 4.95 9.78
CA LEU A 662 -12.22 6.35 9.65
C LEU A 662 -12.96 6.67 8.34
N GLN A 663 -12.72 5.89 7.29
CA GLN A 663 -13.37 6.02 5.98
C GLN A 663 -14.52 5.02 5.78
N HIS A 664 -14.83 4.19 6.79
CA HIS A 664 -15.86 3.15 6.77
C HIS A 664 -15.75 2.14 5.61
N ASN A 665 -14.54 1.92 5.09
CA ASN A 665 -14.27 1.03 3.97
C ASN A 665 -13.02 0.14 4.17
N THR A 666 -12.51 0.03 5.40
CA THR A 666 -11.43 -0.91 5.76
C THR A 666 -11.82 -2.36 5.50
N ARG A 667 -13.13 -2.66 5.49
CA ARG A 667 -13.68 -3.96 5.06
C ARG A 667 -13.20 -4.40 3.68
N ASP A 668 -12.93 -3.46 2.77
CA ASP A 668 -12.50 -3.70 1.38
C ASP A 668 -10.97 -3.78 1.22
N GLY A 669 -10.25 -3.75 2.33
CA GLY A 669 -8.78 -3.78 2.42
C GLY A 669 -8.18 -2.50 2.98
N LEU A 670 -6.91 -2.58 3.40
CA LEU A 670 -6.17 -1.49 4.02
C LEU A 670 -5.75 -0.41 3.00
N HIS A 671 -5.61 0.83 3.45
CA HIS A 671 -5.19 1.97 2.62
C HIS A 671 -3.67 2.10 2.58
N ILE A 672 -3.00 1.28 1.76
CA ILE A 672 -1.53 1.14 1.77
C ILE A 672 -0.79 2.48 1.59
N ALA A 673 -1.29 3.37 0.73
CA ALA A 673 -0.69 4.69 0.53
C ALA A 673 -0.83 5.60 1.77
N SER A 674 -1.96 5.56 2.48
CA SER A 674 -2.13 6.30 3.74
C SER A 674 -1.26 5.71 4.85
N LEU A 675 -1.16 4.37 4.92
CA LEU A 675 -0.27 3.70 5.87
C LEU A 675 1.20 4.08 5.60
N ALA A 676 1.64 4.07 4.35
CA ALA A 676 2.96 4.57 3.96
C ALA A 676 3.11 6.08 4.27
N GLY A 677 2.06 6.85 4.01
CA GLY A 677 1.98 8.29 4.33
C GLY A 677 2.20 8.60 5.81
N THR A 678 1.86 7.68 6.71
CA THR A 678 2.16 7.81 8.14
C THR A 678 3.66 7.92 8.42
N TRP A 679 4.48 7.11 7.74
CA TRP A 679 5.94 7.24 7.81
C TRP A 679 6.40 8.60 7.28
N LEU A 680 5.82 9.07 6.17
CA LEU A 680 6.13 10.41 5.63
C LEU A 680 5.79 11.51 6.66
N GLY A 681 4.63 11.44 7.30
CA GLY A 681 4.25 12.39 8.36
C GLY A 681 5.23 12.42 9.53
N ALA A 682 5.72 11.25 9.96
CA ALA A 682 6.72 11.16 11.02
C ALA A 682 8.12 11.62 10.55
N VAL A 683 8.61 11.11 9.42
CA VAL A 683 10.00 11.28 8.96
C VAL A 683 10.18 12.57 8.14
N ALA A 684 9.30 12.82 7.16
CA ALA A 684 9.36 14.04 6.36
C ALA A 684 8.65 15.22 7.04
N GLY A 685 7.64 14.97 7.89
CA GLY A 685 7.00 15.99 8.72
C GLY A 685 7.85 16.34 9.94
N PHE A 686 7.80 15.55 11.01
CA PHE A 686 8.49 15.86 12.26
C PHE A 686 10.00 15.71 12.18
N GLY A 687 10.52 14.73 11.41
CA GLY A 687 11.94 14.62 11.11
C GLY A 687 12.45 15.69 10.16
N GLY A 688 11.56 16.36 9.43
CA GLY A 688 11.86 17.39 8.45
C GLY A 688 12.74 16.91 7.30
N MET A 689 12.70 15.60 6.98
CA MET A 689 13.52 15.01 5.93
C MET A 689 13.11 15.50 4.54
N ARG A 690 14.10 15.90 3.73
CA ARG A 690 13.99 16.14 2.28
C ARG A 690 15.17 15.49 1.58
N ASP A 691 15.00 15.21 0.28
CA ASP A 691 15.99 14.51 -0.55
C ASP A 691 16.14 15.14 -1.94
N HIS A 692 15.89 16.46 -2.01
CA HIS A 692 16.02 17.21 -3.25
C HIS A 692 17.44 17.07 -3.84
N ASP A 693 17.50 16.78 -5.15
CA ASP A 693 18.75 16.60 -5.91
C ASP A 693 19.73 15.56 -5.32
N GLY A 694 19.18 14.55 -4.63
CA GLY A 694 19.98 13.49 -4.01
C GLY A 694 20.78 13.91 -2.79
N ILE A 695 20.38 15.01 -2.14
CA ILE A 695 20.97 15.51 -0.89
C ILE A 695 19.98 15.31 0.24
N LEU A 696 20.38 14.53 1.27
CA LEU A 696 19.56 14.40 2.47
C LEU A 696 19.66 15.66 3.32
N SER A 697 18.51 16.28 3.58
CA SER A 697 18.39 17.39 4.51
C SER A 697 17.34 17.09 5.59
N PHE A 698 17.53 17.71 6.76
CA PHE A 698 16.68 17.55 7.93
C PHE A 698 16.41 18.90 8.57
N ALA A 699 15.15 19.20 8.83
CA ALA A 699 14.69 20.35 9.58
C ALA A 699 13.70 19.92 10.67
N PRO A 700 14.14 19.08 11.65
CA PRO A 700 13.25 18.44 12.61
C PRO A 700 12.55 19.44 13.52
N ARG A 701 11.29 19.12 13.86
CA ARG A 701 10.45 19.87 14.80
C ARG A 701 9.44 18.92 15.43
N LEU A 702 9.23 18.98 16.73
CA LEU A 702 8.27 18.11 17.43
C LEU A 702 7.11 18.91 18.02
N PRO A 703 5.88 18.35 18.02
CA PRO A 703 4.77 18.90 18.78
C PRO A 703 5.03 18.72 20.29
N GLN A 704 4.39 19.51 21.12
CA GLN A 704 4.58 19.46 22.57
C GLN A 704 4.21 18.08 23.18
N ALA A 705 3.31 17.34 22.53
CA ALA A 705 2.83 16.05 22.97
C ALA A 705 3.89 14.93 22.88
N LEU A 706 4.92 15.08 22.04
CA LEU A 706 5.92 14.06 21.82
C LEU A 706 7.25 14.43 22.54
N ALA A 707 7.74 13.49 23.35
CA ALA A 707 9.04 13.62 24.01
C ALA A 707 10.21 13.34 23.03
N GLY A 708 10.00 12.52 22.01
CA GLY A 708 10.99 12.22 20.99
C GLY A 708 10.48 11.38 19.85
N ILE A 709 11.21 11.39 18.73
CA ILE A 709 11.09 10.41 17.66
C ILE A 709 12.48 9.89 17.27
N LYS A 710 12.52 8.61 16.89
CA LYS A 710 13.69 7.98 16.34
C LYS A 710 13.33 7.26 15.04
N PHE A 711 14.15 7.40 14.01
CA PHE A 711 13.94 6.67 12.77
C PHE A 711 15.25 6.32 12.08
N ARG A 712 15.18 5.33 11.20
CA ARG A 712 16.33 4.80 10.48
C ARG A 712 16.11 4.94 8.98
N LEU A 713 17.19 5.17 8.23
CA LEU A 713 17.18 5.35 6.79
C LEU A 713 18.34 4.61 6.14
N CYS A 714 18.05 3.93 5.03
CA CYS A 714 19.05 3.44 4.08
C CYS A 714 19.29 4.50 3.01
N PHE A 715 20.55 4.90 2.79
CA PHE A 715 20.91 5.89 1.78
C PHE A 715 22.29 5.59 1.19
N ARG A 716 22.38 5.28 -0.10
CA ARG A 716 23.61 4.97 -0.83
C ARG A 716 24.50 3.96 -0.07
N GLY A 717 23.91 2.81 0.27
CA GLY A 717 24.61 1.74 1.01
C GLY A 717 25.01 2.09 2.44
N ARG A 718 24.52 3.20 2.99
CA ARG A 718 24.74 3.63 4.37
C ARG A 718 23.46 3.51 5.18
N ARG A 719 23.59 3.33 6.48
CA ARG A 719 22.46 3.30 7.41
C ARG A 719 22.61 4.42 8.43
N LEU A 720 21.66 5.37 8.40
CA LEU A 720 21.60 6.53 9.26
C LEU A 720 20.50 6.35 10.32
N LEU A 721 20.82 6.58 11.59
CA LEU A 721 19.87 6.76 12.68
C LEU A 721 19.73 8.25 12.99
N VAL A 722 18.49 8.72 13.04
CA VAL A 722 18.13 10.08 13.43
C VAL A 722 17.31 10.02 14.71
N GLU A 723 17.78 10.72 15.75
CA GLU A 723 17.08 10.85 17.03
C GLU A 723 16.76 12.31 17.26
N VAL A 724 15.49 12.62 17.45
CA VAL A 724 14.95 13.98 17.59
C VAL A 724 14.30 14.12 18.96
N SER A 725 14.73 15.10 19.72
CA SER A 725 14.07 15.59 20.93
C SER A 725 13.60 17.03 20.70
N PRO A 726 12.83 17.66 21.59
CA PRO A 726 12.31 19.00 21.37
C PRO A 726 13.37 20.07 21.06
N GLU A 727 14.59 19.92 21.60
CA GLU A 727 15.65 20.92 21.47
C GLU A 727 16.84 20.47 20.62
N ARG A 728 16.93 19.17 20.28
CA ARG A 728 18.15 18.59 19.70
C ARG A 728 17.86 17.46 18.75
N ALA A 729 18.59 17.44 17.64
CA ALA A 729 18.66 16.29 16.75
C ALA A 729 20.06 15.65 16.83
N THR A 730 20.13 14.32 16.87
CA THR A 730 21.37 13.55 16.87
C THR A 730 21.36 12.58 15.69
N TYR A 731 22.44 12.61 14.92
CA TYR A 731 22.66 11.79 13.74
C TYR A 731 23.76 10.79 14.01
N SER A 732 23.48 9.50 13.86
CA SER A 732 24.44 8.41 14.08
C SER A 732 24.53 7.54 12.82
N LEU A 733 25.74 7.40 12.28
CA LEU A 733 25.97 6.52 11.13
C LEU A 733 26.20 5.10 11.65
N LEU A 734 25.23 4.22 11.43
CA LEU A 734 25.26 2.82 11.84
C LEU A 734 26.09 1.97 10.89
N GLU A 735 26.03 2.27 9.58
CA GLU A 735 26.80 1.62 8.52
C GLU A 735 27.37 2.67 7.57
N GLY A 736 28.60 2.43 7.09
CA GLY A 736 29.35 3.35 6.23
C GLY A 736 30.42 4.12 7.00
N SER A 737 31.29 4.84 6.27
CA SER A 737 32.42 5.61 6.86
C SER A 737 32.06 7.06 7.16
N SER A 738 31.31 7.70 6.27
CA SER A 738 30.82 9.08 6.41
C SER A 738 29.60 9.32 5.53
N LEU A 739 28.79 10.32 5.93
CA LEU A 739 27.64 10.80 5.17
C LEU A 739 27.53 12.31 5.34
N GLU A 740 27.43 13.03 4.22
CA GLU A 740 27.09 14.44 4.23
C GLU A 740 25.57 14.62 4.25
N ILE A 741 25.08 15.46 5.14
CA ILE A 741 23.68 15.84 5.28
C ILE A 741 23.58 17.36 5.51
N VAL A 742 22.38 17.89 5.37
CA VAL A 742 22.08 19.29 5.70
C VAL A 742 21.14 19.31 6.92
N HIS A 743 21.49 20.08 7.97
CA HIS A 743 20.67 20.31 9.15
C HIS A 743 20.23 21.78 9.21
N HIS A 744 18.93 22.07 9.07
CA HIS A 744 18.40 23.45 9.03
C HIS A 744 19.22 24.39 8.12
N GLY A 745 19.60 23.92 6.93
CA GLY A 745 20.42 24.68 5.95
C GLY A 745 21.93 24.61 6.17
N GLU A 746 22.42 24.05 7.28
CA GLU A 746 23.86 23.86 7.55
C GLU A 746 24.34 22.51 7.02
N SER A 747 25.32 22.50 6.11
CA SER A 747 25.98 21.26 5.65
C SER A 747 26.88 20.70 6.74
N VAL A 748 26.68 19.42 7.08
CA VAL A 748 27.42 18.72 8.14
C VAL A 748 27.79 17.30 7.70
N THR A 749 28.91 16.78 8.22
CA THR A 749 29.36 15.42 7.94
C THR A 749 29.18 14.52 9.16
N VAL A 750 28.38 13.48 9.03
CA VAL A 750 28.24 12.42 10.04
C VAL A 750 29.29 11.35 9.77
N LYS A 751 30.10 11.00 10.79
CA LYS A 751 31.16 9.99 10.68
C LYS A 751 30.81 8.74 11.48
N ALA A 752 31.34 7.60 11.04
CA ALA A 752 31.25 6.35 11.78
C ALA A 752 31.74 6.52 13.21
N HIS A 753 31.01 5.93 14.17
CA HIS A 753 31.35 5.95 15.61
C HIS A 753 31.47 7.35 16.26
N ALA A 754 30.97 8.41 15.59
CA ALA A 754 31.01 9.78 16.09
C ALA A 754 29.63 10.43 15.89
N PRO A 755 28.64 10.18 16.78
CA PRO A 755 27.33 10.82 16.70
C PRO A 755 27.43 12.33 16.65
N LEU A 756 26.68 12.96 15.77
CA LEU A 756 26.65 14.39 15.57
C LEU A 756 25.34 14.97 16.12
N SER A 757 25.43 15.82 17.13
CA SER A 757 24.27 16.52 17.69
C SER A 757 24.20 17.97 17.23
N ARG A 758 22.98 18.44 16.93
CA ARG A 758 22.66 19.82 16.54
C ARG A 758 21.44 20.32 17.30
N SER A 759 21.41 21.61 17.60
CA SER A 759 20.25 22.26 18.21
C SER A 759 19.15 22.47 17.17
N ILE A 760 17.89 22.36 17.62
CA ILE A 760 16.72 22.61 16.80
C ILE A 760 16.28 24.07 17.06
N PRO A 761 16.15 24.93 16.03
CA PRO A 761 15.65 26.28 16.19
C PRO A 761 14.15 26.25 16.53
N ALA A 762 13.69 27.26 17.25
CA ALA A 762 12.26 27.42 17.54
C ALA A 762 11.46 27.48 16.24
N PRO A 763 10.28 26.84 16.18
CA PRO A 763 9.42 26.90 15.00
C PRO A 763 8.91 28.33 14.79
N PRO A 764 8.62 28.74 13.54
CA PRO A 764 7.98 30.03 13.28
C PRO A 764 6.61 30.06 13.95
N THR A 765 6.27 31.22 14.54
CA THR A 765 4.94 31.43 15.12
C THR A 765 4.01 31.97 14.03
N ARG A 766 2.92 31.27 13.75
CA ARG A 766 1.93 31.60 12.72
C ARG A 766 0.52 31.36 13.28
N ASP A 767 -0.45 32.09 12.75
CA ASP A 767 -1.86 31.86 13.07
C ASP A 767 -2.32 30.51 12.51
N THR A 768 -3.00 29.72 13.33
CA THR A 768 -3.50 28.40 12.90
C THR A 768 -4.58 28.59 11.82
N PRO A 769 -4.45 27.93 10.64
CA PRO A 769 -5.44 28.02 9.60
C PRO A 769 -6.75 27.33 10.02
N SER A 770 -7.87 27.82 9.47
CA SER A 770 -9.17 27.18 9.64
C SER A 770 -9.39 26.09 8.59
N GLN A 771 -10.19 25.08 8.92
CA GLN A 771 -10.68 24.06 8.01
C GLN A 771 -12.16 24.32 7.68
N PRO A 772 -12.70 23.70 6.60
CA PRO A 772 -14.14 23.69 6.37
C PRO A 772 -14.92 23.18 7.60
N PRO A 773 -16.12 23.70 7.88
CA PRO A 773 -16.92 23.30 9.04
C PRO A 773 -17.08 21.77 9.13
N GLY A 774 -16.78 21.20 10.31
CA GLY A 774 -16.85 19.75 10.53
C GLY A 774 -15.75 18.91 9.84
N ARG A 775 -14.78 19.55 9.15
CA ARG A 775 -13.69 18.86 8.44
C ARG A 775 -12.32 19.04 9.08
N ALA A 776 -12.23 19.62 10.26
CA ALA A 776 -10.99 19.62 11.03
C ALA A 776 -10.59 18.18 11.44
N PRO A 777 -9.28 17.85 11.49
CA PRO A 777 -8.84 16.56 12.03
C PRO A 777 -9.26 16.44 13.49
N GLN A 778 -9.49 15.21 13.95
CA GLN A 778 -9.79 15.01 15.36
C GLN A 778 -8.59 15.39 16.21
N ARG A 779 -8.81 16.24 17.23
CA ARG A 779 -7.76 16.63 18.16
C ARG A 779 -7.17 15.41 18.86
N ARG A 780 -5.87 15.17 18.68
CA ARG A 780 -5.17 14.06 19.30
C ARG A 780 -4.84 14.35 20.76
N GLN A 781 -5.15 13.37 21.62
CA GLN A 781 -4.65 13.35 23.00
C GLN A 781 -3.70 12.18 23.12
N PRO A 782 -2.44 12.40 23.54
CA PRO A 782 -1.47 11.32 23.64
C PRO A 782 -1.89 10.28 24.67
N THR A 783 -1.61 9.02 24.36
CA THR A 783 -1.81 7.89 25.29
C THR A 783 -0.45 7.53 25.88
N PRO A 784 -0.27 7.65 27.21
CA PRO A 784 1.01 7.44 27.87
C PRO A 784 1.55 6.01 27.81
#